data_c621388c32f4ec1043d6b7c73c2f4db5
#
_entry.id   c621388c32f4ec1043d6b7c73c2f4db5
#
_cell.length_a   1.000
_cell.length_b   1.000
_cell.length_c   1.000
_cell.angle_alpha   90.00
_cell.angle_beta   90.00
_cell.angle_gamma   90.00
#
_symmetry.space_group_name_H-M   'P 1'
#
loop_
_entity.id
_entity.type
_entity.pdbx_description
1 polymer ?
#
loop_
_entity_poly.entity_id
_entity_poly.type
_entity_poly.pdbx_seq_one_letter_code
_entity_poly.pdbx_strand_id
1 'polypeptide(L)'
;MAKPQHGNISSNHKKKALTACVSSLICLGVSHAALAAHPTITPQTLHALTVLPDNEKLRIGDRISQVEDDINRLLPQLTLKEKVSLVHAAGKFHIPAIERLGIHEMWMSDGPHGVRYEIDRNSWAPAGWTNDYSTYLPPLTAIAASWDLNMATLHGNVLGAEARHRNKDLILGPGVNLARLPLYGRNFEYMGEDPFLAASLVVPEIKAIQANDVGATVKHYALNTQELNRTKVNAKPDERTLREVYLPAFEAAVKQANVHAIMGAYNEFRGTNANQSKHLVNTILKGEWGFQGVLLTDWNVDINTYDAAMNGLDIEMGTDVADFDDYFMAKPLLEMLNAGKVPVSVLDDKVRRILRVQLSIGMMDKHRLSGERNTQAHRDDARTLAANGIVLLKNDNKVLPLHADKLKHVLVLGPNADKRHGFGGGSSEVKALYEISPLAGLKAKLGDKVDIQLMRPASSQFMPIPNDYLTTRHWTGTPSWQINYYNDNKMTQLASESWIADPQFNAKGQKQFVDIKANIKPIETGSHSFNIKADGQVALYINDTQLIASTQANQGHVISKAMTLTAGETYAVSLRYQGDKQATLGWETPNSLYNTEQEYLAAAKKADAVIYFGGLSHADDRESIDRPDMVLPGQQDEVIAKLLKVNPNTVVFMIGGSAVEMPWADNAKAVVWGWYGGMEAGNAYADMLLGNQNPSGKMPITLPKKLTDTAPIALNDYNATESVYSEGVFIGYRWFEQQNIAPLFAFGHGLSYSQFDYSNIRLSSADIANNDMTNDDIAGNDTITVTVDVTNTSKVDGAEVVQLYLHDVKASVPRPAKELKGFDKLWLKAGETKTASFTLTQRDLSFWDVNTNNWLAESGQFEVMIGASVADIRLRKRFDYQHKAKP
;
A
#
# COMPACT_ATOMS: atom_id res chain seq x y z
N MET A 1 -54.81 -20.41 -7.47
CA MET A 1 -55.62 -20.74 -8.66
C MET A 1 -54.94 -20.06 -9.84
N ALA A 2 -54.48 -20.63 -10.79
CA ALA A 2 -54.44 -21.79 -11.62
C ALA A 2 -53.16 -21.69 -12.50
N LYS A 3 -52.38 -22.71 -12.61
CA LYS A 3 -51.63 -23.10 -13.81
C LYS A 3 -52.65 -23.67 -14.80
N PRO A 4 -52.42 -23.93 -16.08
CA PRO A 4 -51.20 -24.36 -16.78
C PRO A 4 -51.13 -23.89 -18.25
N GLN A 5 -50.25 -24.23 -19.15
CA GLN A 5 -49.88 -25.48 -19.77
C GLN A 5 -48.87 -25.31 -20.91
N HIS A 6 -48.20 -26.42 -21.18
CA HIS A 6 -47.22 -26.70 -22.21
C HIS A 6 -47.65 -26.47 -23.67
N GLY A 7 -46.64 -26.25 -24.54
CA GLY A 7 -46.72 -26.47 -25.97
C GLY A 7 -45.35 -26.66 -26.60
N ASN A 8 -44.93 -27.95 -26.69
CA ASN A 8 -43.87 -28.40 -27.59
C ASN A 8 -44.31 -28.29 -29.05
N ILE A 9 -43.46 -27.84 -29.95
CA ILE A 9 -43.37 -28.36 -31.32
C ILE A 9 -41.92 -28.33 -31.79
N SER A 10 -41.56 -29.47 -32.34
CA SER A 10 -40.29 -29.90 -32.91
C SER A 10 -40.07 -29.46 -34.35
N SER A 11 -38.85 -29.51 -34.75
CA SER A 11 -38.28 -30.08 -35.99
C SER A 11 -37.65 -29.16 -37.04
N ASN A 12 -36.36 -29.37 -37.17
CA ASN A 12 -35.64 -29.78 -38.39
C ASN A 12 -35.27 -28.82 -39.54
N HIS A 13 -33.97 -28.89 -39.83
CA HIS A 13 -33.24 -28.79 -41.13
C HIS A 13 -32.88 -27.39 -41.64
N LYS A 14 -31.62 -27.07 -41.85
CA LYS A 14 -30.62 -27.65 -42.77
C LYS A 14 -29.24 -27.00 -42.59
N LYS A 15 -28.24 -27.86 -42.69
CA LYS A 15 -26.80 -27.59 -42.88
C LYS A 15 -26.54 -26.67 -44.11
N LYS A 16 -25.52 -25.81 -43.98
CA LYS A 16 -24.46 -25.68 -45.02
C LYS A 16 -23.15 -25.27 -44.40
N ALA A 17 -22.11 -25.98 -44.76
CA ALA A 17 -20.74 -25.90 -44.41
C ALA A 17 -19.95 -24.94 -45.33
N LEU A 18 -18.82 -24.44 -44.82
CA LEU A 18 -17.55 -24.23 -45.51
C LEU A 18 -16.49 -24.11 -44.41
N THR A 19 -15.67 -25.09 -44.18
CA THR A 19 -14.37 -25.58 -44.71
C THR A 19 -13.40 -24.42 -44.98
N ALA A 20 -12.18 -24.34 -44.52
CA ALA A 20 -11.13 -25.18 -43.91
C ALA A 20 -9.95 -24.26 -43.58
N CYS A 21 -9.06 -24.54 -42.68
CA CYS A 21 -7.81 -25.32 -42.73
C CYS A 21 -7.31 -25.50 -41.29
N VAL A 22 -7.21 -26.58 -40.73
CA VAL A 22 -6.35 -27.76 -40.65
C VAL A 22 -4.85 -27.48 -40.59
N SER A 23 -4.26 -27.82 -39.44
CA SER A 23 -3.10 -28.69 -39.33
C SER A 23 -2.79 -29.02 -37.88
N SER A 24 -2.99 -30.13 -37.54
CA SER A 24 -2.24 -31.34 -37.17
C SER A 24 -2.12 -31.55 -35.66
N LEU A 25 -3.04 -32.40 -35.12
CA LEU A 25 -2.81 -33.18 -33.91
C LEU A 25 -1.79 -34.28 -34.17
N ILE A 26 -0.86 -34.44 -33.23
CA ILE A 26 -0.26 -35.74 -32.95
C ILE A 26 -0.61 -36.07 -31.50
N CYS A 27 -1.50 -37.09 -31.32
CA CYS A 27 -1.67 -37.78 -30.07
C CYS A 27 -0.53 -38.73 -29.82
N LEU A 28 0.16 -38.59 -28.70
CA LEU A 28 0.89 -39.67 -28.05
C LEU A 28 0.63 -39.62 -26.57
N GLY A 29 -0.05 -40.61 -26.07
CA GLY A 29 -0.28 -40.82 -24.67
C GLY A 29 1.05 -41.17 -23.98
N VAL A 30 1.33 -40.49 -22.85
CA VAL A 30 2.29 -40.93 -21.85
C VAL A 30 1.77 -40.60 -20.47
N SER A 31 1.83 -41.61 -19.66
CA SER A 31 1.65 -41.80 -18.24
C SER A 31 2.00 -40.63 -17.32
N HIS A 32 1.27 -40.63 -16.18
CA HIS A 32 1.50 -39.88 -14.95
C HIS A 32 2.98 -39.71 -14.55
N ALA A 33 3.44 -38.52 -14.42
CA ALA A 33 4.32 -37.91 -13.44
C ALA A 33 5.14 -36.78 -14.08
N ALA A 34 4.62 -35.56 -14.02
CA ALA A 34 5.45 -34.38 -14.06
C ALA A 34 4.71 -33.32 -13.24
N LEU A 35 5.27 -33.01 -12.06
CA LEU A 35 4.99 -31.72 -11.41
C LEU A 35 5.27 -30.63 -12.46
N ALA A 36 4.22 -29.94 -12.87
CA ALA A 36 4.36 -28.81 -13.79
C ALA A 36 5.26 -27.76 -13.14
N ALA A 37 6.45 -27.58 -13.67
CA ALA A 37 7.24 -26.39 -13.44
C ALA A 37 6.38 -25.20 -13.90
N HIS A 38 6.03 -24.32 -12.98
CA HIS A 38 5.34 -23.08 -13.29
C HIS A 38 6.21 -22.27 -14.29
N PRO A 39 5.62 -21.66 -15.30
CA PRO A 39 6.39 -20.85 -16.24
C PRO A 39 7.03 -19.70 -15.45
N THR A 40 8.34 -19.70 -15.40
CA THR A 40 9.11 -18.52 -15.01
C THR A 40 8.72 -17.40 -15.97
N ILE A 41 8.14 -16.31 -15.46
CA ILE A 41 7.82 -15.15 -16.28
C ILE A 41 9.16 -14.63 -16.80
N THR A 42 9.41 -14.84 -18.09
CA THR A 42 10.61 -14.33 -18.73
C THR A 42 10.41 -12.84 -19.06
N PRO A 43 11.50 -12.05 -19.17
CA PRO A 43 11.41 -10.67 -19.61
C PRO A 43 10.62 -10.47 -20.93
N GLN A 44 10.56 -11.50 -21.78
CA GLN A 44 9.78 -11.49 -23.01
C GLN A 44 8.27 -11.61 -22.80
N THR A 45 7.81 -12.32 -21.77
CA THR A 45 6.39 -12.37 -21.41
C THR A 45 5.92 -11.05 -20.77
N LEU A 46 6.79 -10.41 -19.99
CA LEU A 46 6.51 -9.08 -19.43
C LEU A 46 6.54 -7.96 -20.49
N HIS A 47 7.39 -8.09 -21.50
CA HIS A 47 7.44 -7.14 -22.63
C HIS A 47 6.14 -7.14 -23.45
N ALA A 48 5.44 -8.28 -23.51
CA ALA A 48 4.12 -8.38 -24.15
C ALA A 48 3.01 -7.68 -23.37
N LEU A 49 3.16 -7.52 -22.05
CA LEU A 49 2.18 -6.82 -21.18
C LEU A 49 2.35 -5.29 -21.19
N THR A 50 3.51 -4.77 -21.62
CA THR A 50 3.81 -3.32 -21.61
C THR A 50 3.50 -2.61 -22.91
N VAL A 51 3.14 -3.33 -23.97
CA VAL A 51 2.82 -2.77 -25.29
C VAL A 51 1.33 -2.93 -25.53
N LEU A 52 0.58 -1.82 -25.37
CA LEU A 52 -0.81 -1.79 -25.85
C LEU A 52 -0.85 -2.21 -27.32
N PRO A 53 -1.80 -3.06 -27.75
CA PRO A 53 -2.02 -3.37 -29.15
C PRO A 53 -2.16 -2.08 -29.98
N ASP A 54 -1.68 -2.07 -31.21
CA ASP A 54 -1.69 -0.85 -32.06
C ASP A 54 -3.10 -0.30 -32.29
N ASN A 55 -4.11 -1.17 -32.33
CA ASN A 55 -5.52 -0.77 -32.39
C ASN A 55 -5.99 -0.03 -31.11
N GLU A 56 -5.47 -0.37 -29.92
CA GLU A 56 -5.78 0.34 -28.66
C GLU A 56 -5.06 1.69 -28.60
N LYS A 57 -3.82 1.76 -29.07
CA LYS A 57 -3.10 3.05 -29.18
C LYS A 57 -3.81 4.01 -30.13
N LEU A 58 -4.30 3.53 -31.26
CA LEU A 58 -5.10 4.31 -32.21
C LEU A 58 -6.41 4.78 -31.57
N ARG A 59 -7.13 3.88 -30.89
CA ARG A 59 -8.39 4.18 -30.20
C ARG A 59 -8.22 5.30 -29.15
N ILE A 60 -7.16 5.23 -28.32
CA ILE A 60 -6.87 6.26 -27.33
C ILE A 60 -6.44 7.57 -28.00
N GLY A 61 -5.63 7.49 -29.03
CA GLY A 61 -5.15 8.67 -29.78
C GLY A 61 -6.29 9.44 -30.45
N ASP A 62 -7.23 8.73 -31.10
CA ASP A 62 -8.41 9.34 -31.71
C ASP A 62 -9.31 9.99 -30.66
N ARG A 63 -9.51 9.33 -29.51
CA ARG A 63 -10.29 9.87 -28.40
C ARG A 63 -9.69 11.17 -27.87
N ILE A 64 -8.39 11.19 -27.58
CA ILE A 64 -7.70 12.36 -27.05
C ILE A 64 -7.77 13.54 -28.02
N SER A 65 -7.69 13.30 -29.33
CA SER A 65 -7.77 14.38 -30.33
C SER A 65 -9.12 15.10 -30.36
N GLN A 66 -10.19 14.46 -29.90
CA GLN A 66 -11.56 15.00 -29.89
C GLN A 66 -11.97 15.64 -28.54
N VAL A 67 -11.21 15.41 -27.46
CA VAL A 67 -11.60 15.81 -26.09
C VAL A 67 -11.89 17.31 -25.98
N GLU A 68 -11.01 18.17 -26.48
CA GLU A 68 -11.18 19.64 -26.36
C GLU A 68 -12.35 20.15 -27.19
N ASP A 69 -12.61 19.57 -28.37
CA ASP A 69 -13.75 19.94 -29.20
C ASP A 69 -15.07 19.58 -28.50
N ASP A 70 -15.12 18.39 -27.88
CA ASP A 70 -16.30 17.98 -27.12
C ASP A 70 -16.51 18.85 -25.86
N ILE A 71 -15.47 19.24 -25.16
CA ILE A 71 -15.56 20.17 -24.03
C ILE A 71 -16.10 21.51 -24.53
N ASN A 72 -15.54 22.07 -25.61
CA ASN A 72 -15.97 23.34 -26.17
C ASN A 72 -17.44 23.31 -26.64
N ARG A 73 -17.95 22.14 -27.03
CA ARG A 73 -19.35 21.91 -27.37
C ARG A 73 -20.23 21.77 -26.13
N LEU A 74 -19.81 21.09 -25.08
CA LEU A 74 -20.63 20.76 -23.90
C LEU A 74 -20.66 21.89 -22.86
N LEU A 75 -19.51 22.50 -22.54
CA LEU A 75 -19.38 23.49 -21.47
C LEU A 75 -20.33 24.69 -21.59
N PRO A 76 -20.55 25.31 -22.80
CA PRO A 76 -21.47 26.41 -22.93
C PRO A 76 -22.95 26.03 -22.76
N GLN A 77 -23.30 24.74 -22.87
CA GLN A 77 -24.65 24.24 -22.72
C GLN A 77 -25.04 24.00 -21.27
N LEU A 78 -24.05 23.94 -20.34
CA LEU A 78 -24.30 23.76 -18.92
C LEU A 78 -24.84 25.04 -18.28
N THR A 79 -25.91 24.94 -17.52
CA THR A 79 -26.39 26.02 -16.67
C THR A 79 -25.45 26.23 -15.47
N LEU A 80 -25.53 27.40 -14.84
CA LEU A 80 -24.69 27.71 -13.68
C LEU A 80 -24.86 26.67 -12.55
N LYS A 81 -26.09 26.22 -12.29
CA LYS A 81 -26.39 25.19 -11.28
C LYS A 81 -25.77 23.84 -11.63
N GLU A 82 -25.85 23.42 -12.89
CA GLU A 82 -25.25 22.17 -13.36
C GLU A 82 -23.72 22.22 -13.27
N LYS A 83 -23.12 23.36 -13.58
CA LYS A 83 -21.67 23.56 -13.38
C LYS A 83 -21.27 23.42 -11.92
N VAL A 84 -22.04 24.03 -11.01
CA VAL A 84 -21.78 23.92 -9.56
C VAL A 84 -21.97 22.47 -9.08
N SER A 85 -23.01 21.76 -9.55
CA SER A 85 -23.21 20.36 -9.12
C SER A 85 -22.06 19.42 -9.53
N LEU A 86 -21.28 19.72 -10.56
CA LEU A 86 -20.15 18.91 -10.99
C LEU A 86 -18.89 19.12 -10.11
N VAL A 87 -18.77 20.20 -9.36
CA VAL A 87 -17.57 20.50 -8.54
C VAL A 87 -17.67 20.05 -7.10
N HIS A 88 -18.67 19.26 -6.75
CA HIS A 88 -18.82 18.59 -5.47
C HIS A 88 -19.48 17.23 -5.60
N ALA A 89 -19.30 16.37 -4.61
CA ALA A 89 -19.93 15.05 -4.58
C ALA A 89 -21.47 15.15 -4.49
N ALA A 90 -22.15 14.16 -5.05
CA ALA A 90 -23.57 13.92 -4.87
C ALA A 90 -23.87 12.65 -4.05
N GLY A 91 -22.88 12.22 -3.29
CA GLY A 91 -22.87 11.04 -2.42
C GLY A 91 -21.45 10.78 -1.94
N LYS A 92 -21.17 9.58 -1.40
CA LYS A 92 -19.86 9.29 -0.80
C LYS A 92 -18.74 9.14 -1.86
N PHE A 93 -19.04 8.57 -3.03
CA PHE A 93 -18.01 8.22 -4.03
C PHE A 93 -18.38 8.61 -5.46
N HIS A 94 -19.21 9.61 -5.69
CA HIS A 94 -19.56 10.01 -7.04
C HIS A 94 -19.90 11.50 -7.15
N ILE A 95 -19.74 12.03 -8.37
CA ILE A 95 -20.30 13.31 -8.79
C ILE A 95 -21.48 13.07 -9.74
N PRO A 96 -22.47 13.98 -9.81
CA PRO A 96 -23.74 13.70 -10.47
C PRO A 96 -23.64 13.65 -12.01
N ALA A 97 -24.63 13.03 -12.64
CA ALA A 97 -24.85 13.09 -14.08
C ALA A 97 -25.50 14.41 -14.50
N ILE A 98 -25.29 14.81 -15.77
CA ILE A 98 -26.11 15.81 -16.47
C ILE A 98 -26.80 15.09 -17.66
N GLU A 99 -27.84 14.34 -17.36
CA GLU A 99 -28.50 13.40 -18.30
C GLU A 99 -28.88 14.04 -19.63
N ARG A 100 -29.42 15.28 -19.62
CA ARG A 100 -29.83 15.99 -20.84
C ARG A 100 -28.67 16.25 -21.82
N LEU A 101 -27.41 16.20 -21.36
CA LEU A 101 -26.21 16.38 -22.18
C LEU A 101 -25.45 15.06 -22.38
N GLY A 102 -25.95 13.94 -21.86
CA GLY A 102 -25.26 12.65 -21.90
C GLY A 102 -23.99 12.56 -21.05
N ILE A 103 -23.85 13.44 -20.06
CA ILE A 103 -22.77 13.39 -19.11
C ILE A 103 -23.17 12.41 -18.00
N HIS A 104 -22.43 11.32 -17.87
CA HIS A 104 -22.70 10.25 -16.88
C HIS A 104 -22.17 10.59 -15.49
N GLU A 105 -22.75 9.97 -14.45
CA GLU A 105 -22.17 9.99 -13.11
C GLU A 105 -20.74 9.48 -13.16
N MET A 106 -19.80 10.16 -12.50
CA MET A 106 -18.42 9.69 -12.36
C MET A 106 -18.24 9.05 -10.99
N TRP A 107 -17.99 7.74 -10.98
CA TRP A 107 -17.84 6.93 -9.76
C TRP A 107 -16.39 6.71 -9.41
N MET A 108 -16.08 6.85 -8.12
CA MET A 108 -14.77 6.61 -7.54
C MET A 108 -14.78 5.38 -6.65
N SER A 109 -13.63 4.83 -6.35
CA SER A 109 -13.44 3.81 -5.31
C SER A 109 -12.11 3.96 -4.65
N ASP A 110 -12.09 3.76 -3.32
CA ASP A 110 -10.84 3.49 -2.61
C ASP A 110 -10.19 2.21 -3.12
N GLY A 111 -8.91 2.08 -2.79
CA GLY A 111 -8.17 0.86 -3.00
C GLY A 111 -6.85 1.06 -3.72
N PRO A 112 -5.75 1.44 -3.00
CA PRO A 112 -4.41 1.48 -3.59
C PRO A 112 -3.81 0.08 -3.83
N HIS A 113 -4.40 -0.99 -3.27
CA HIS A 113 -3.94 -2.38 -3.44
C HIS A 113 -5.09 -3.39 -3.61
N GLY A 114 -6.21 -2.92 -4.17
CA GLY A 114 -7.41 -3.69 -4.50
C GLY A 114 -8.64 -2.82 -4.42
N VAL A 115 -9.56 -2.97 -5.36
CA VAL A 115 -10.80 -2.16 -5.38
C VAL A 115 -11.62 -2.44 -4.13
N ARG A 116 -11.89 -1.41 -3.34
CA ARG A 116 -12.68 -1.52 -2.11
C ARG A 116 -14.06 -2.10 -2.42
N TYR A 117 -14.65 -2.82 -1.46
CA TYR A 117 -16.05 -3.23 -1.53
C TYR A 117 -16.99 -2.04 -1.71
N GLU A 118 -18.20 -2.31 -2.12
CA GLU A 118 -19.18 -1.25 -2.41
C GLU A 118 -19.73 -0.63 -1.13
N ILE A 119 -19.61 0.70 -1.07
CA ILE A 119 -20.17 1.54 -0.02
C ILE A 119 -21.54 2.03 -0.48
N ASP A 120 -22.47 2.16 0.46
CA ASP A 120 -23.76 2.79 0.22
C ASP A 120 -23.60 4.18 -0.40
N ARG A 121 -24.54 4.54 -1.28
CA ARG A 121 -24.47 5.79 -2.06
C ARG A 121 -24.28 7.03 -1.19
N ASN A 122 -24.98 7.10 -0.05
CA ASN A 122 -25.11 8.30 0.77
C ASN A 122 -24.59 8.14 2.20
N SER A 123 -24.10 6.96 2.56
CA SER A 123 -23.55 6.69 3.89
C SER A 123 -22.24 5.89 3.82
N TRP A 124 -21.55 5.78 4.94
CA TRP A 124 -20.33 4.96 5.05
C TRP A 124 -20.64 3.46 5.25
N ALA A 125 -21.92 3.08 5.30
CA ALA A 125 -22.29 1.69 5.44
C ALA A 125 -21.90 0.89 4.18
N PRO A 126 -21.53 -0.38 4.33
CA PRO A 126 -21.40 -1.27 3.19
C PRO A 126 -22.73 -1.39 2.43
N ALA A 127 -22.70 -1.38 1.11
CA ALA A 127 -23.90 -1.55 0.27
C ALA A 127 -24.53 -2.96 0.39
N GLY A 128 -23.87 -3.88 1.10
CA GLY A 128 -24.36 -5.22 1.35
C GLY A 128 -24.26 -6.18 0.14
N TRP A 129 -23.45 -5.84 -0.87
CA TRP A 129 -23.27 -6.72 -2.02
C TRP A 129 -22.47 -7.96 -1.63
N THR A 130 -22.83 -9.11 -2.19
CA THR A 130 -22.18 -10.39 -1.91
C THR A 130 -21.07 -10.71 -2.91
N ASN A 131 -21.00 -10.00 -4.02
CA ASN A 131 -20.11 -10.28 -5.15
C ASN A 131 -19.15 -9.13 -5.48
N ASP A 132 -18.89 -8.24 -4.53
CA ASP A 132 -18.00 -7.08 -4.67
C ASP A 132 -16.57 -7.31 -4.16
N TYR A 133 -16.15 -8.58 -4.05
CA TYR A 133 -14.78 -8.94 -3.76
C TYR A 133 -13.83 -8.60 -4.91
N SER A 134 -12.57 -8.36 -4.57
CA SER A 134 -11.50 -8.00 -5.50
C SER A 134 -10.27 -8.88 -5.31
N THR A 135 -9.34 -8.83 -6.25
CA THR A 135 -7.99 -9.34 -6.04
C THR A 135 -7.30 -8.46 -5.01
N TYR A 136 -6.95 -9.03 -3.86
CA TYR A 136 -6.14 -8.35 -2.84
C TYR A 136 -4.67 -8.45 -3.23
N LEU A 137 -4.10 -7.34 -3.67
CA LEU A 137 -2.71 -7.18 -4.10
C LEU A 137 -1.81 -6.84 -2.90
N PRO A 138 -0.50 -7.09 -2.98
CA PRO A 138 0.45 -6.53 -2.04
C PRO A 138 0.40 -5.00 -2.07
N PRO A 139 0.51 -4.29 -0.91
CA PRO A 139 0.49 -2.84 -0.88
C PRO A 139 1.78 -2.22 -1.45
N LEU A 140 1.77 -0.91 -1.65
CA LEU A 140 2.80 -0.20 -2.40
C LEU A 140 4.20 -0.27 -1.80
N THR A 141 4.35 -0.46 -0.48
CA THR A 141 5.66 -0.77 0.12
C THR A 141 6.25 -2.09 -0.39
N ALA A 142 5.42 -3.12 -0.59
CA ALA A 142 5.85 -4.39 -1.17
C ALA A 142 6.20 -4.24 -2.66
N ILE A 143 5.45 -3.41 -3.39
CA ILE A 143 5.77 -3.08 -4.78
C ILE A 143 7.08 -2.31 -4.85
N ALA A 144 7.29 -1.32 -3.98
CA ALA A 144 8.55 -0.58 -3.90
C ALA A 144 9.73 -1.49 -3.53
N ALA A 145 9.52 -2.48 -2.66
CA ALA A 145 10.53 -3.47 -2.30
C ALA A 145 10.93 -4.38 -3.47
N SER A 146 10.13 -4.47 -4.52
CA SER A 146 10.52 -5.18 -5.74
C SER A 146 11.63 -4.48 -6.53
N TRP A 147 11.73 -3.15 -6.44
CA TRP A 147 12.62 -2.30 -7.25
C TRP A 147 12.51 -2.62 -8.75
N ASP A 148 11.29 -2.84 -9.22
CA ASP A 148 11.01 -3.31 -10.57
C ASP A 148 9.82 -2.55 -11.16
N LEU A 149 10.05 -1.78 -12.21
CA LEU A 149 9.03 -0.98 -12.91
C LEU A 149 7.91 -1.87 -13.51
N ASN A 150 8.25 -3.12 -13.85
CA ASN A 150 7.27 -4.06 -14.37
C ASN A 150 6.29 -4.50 -13.27
N MET A 151 6.73 -4.59 -12.02
CA MET A 151 5.83 -4.91 -10.90
C MET A 151 4.83 -3.78 -10.66
N ALA A 152 5.26 -2.52 -10.75
CA ALA A 152 4.36 -1.38 -10.69
C ALA A 152 3.35 -1.38 -11.87
N THR A 153 3.80 -1.70 -13.09
CA THR A 153 2.92 -1.87 -14.26
C THR A 153 1.89 -2.98 -14.03
N LEU A 154 2.35 -4.14 -13.54
CA LEU A 154 1.49 -5.30 -13.29
C LEU A 154 0.42 -4.98 -12.24
N HIS A 155 0.83 -4.34 -11.13
CA HIS A 155 -0.06 -3.88 -10.08
C HIS A 155 -1.14 -2.94 -10.62
N GLY A 156 -0.75 -1.91 -11.38
CA GLY A 156 -1.67 -0.96 -12.00
C GLY A 156 -2.62 -1.58 -13.01
N ASN A 157 -2.18 -2.59 -13.79
CA ASN A 157 -3.04 -3.29 -14.74
C ASN A 157 -4.16 -4.06 -14.04
N VAL A 158 -3.84 -4.85 -13.01
CA VAL A 158 -4.87 -5.60 -12.25
C VAL A 158 -5.86 -4.63 -11.61
N LEU A 159 -5.34 -3.58 -10.95
CA LEU A 159 -6.17 -2.59 -10.27
C LEU A 159 -7.09 -1.85 -11.25
N GLY A 160 -6.58 -1.40 -12.39
CA GLY A 160 -7.34 -0.72 -13.43
C GLY A 160 -8.42 -1.61 -14.06
N ALA A 161 -8.08 -2.87 -14.40
CA ALA A 161 -9.02 -3.82 -14.97
C ALA A 161 -10.18 -4.13 -14.02
N GLU A 162 -9.91 -4.34 -12.73
CA GLU A 162 -10.95 -4.62 -11.73
C GLU A 162 -11.80 -3.40 -11.40
N ALA A 163 -11.19 -2.20 -11.33
CA ALA A 163 -11.92 -0.96 -11.16
C ALA A 163 -12.89 -0.74 -12.33
N ARG A 164 -12.41 -0.95 -13.58
CA ARG A 164 -13.27 -0.84 -14.77
C ARG A 164 -14.43 -1.84 -14.76
N HIS A 165 -14.15 -3.10 -14.40
CA HIS A 165 -15.17 -4.14 -14.26
C HIS A 165 -16.28 -3.77 -13.28
N ARG A 166 -15.91 -3.08 -12.19
CA ARG A 166 -16.84 -2.60 -11.16
C ARG A 166 -17.47 -1.25 -11.47
N ASN A 167 -17.35 -0.78 -12.72
CA ASN A 167 -17.85 0.52 -13.20
C ASN A 167 -17.32 1.72 -12.39
N LYS A 168 -16.07 1.62 -11.91
CA LYS A 168 -15.38 2.75 -11.32
C LYS A 168 -14.64 3.53 -12.40
N ASP A 169 -14.74 4.84 -12.32
CA ASP A 169 -14.19 5.78 -13.27
C ASP A 169 -12.86 6.32 -12.80
N LEU A 170 -12.72 6.53 -11.48
CA LEU A 170 -11.47 6.84 -10.83
C LEU A 170 -11.17 5.81 -9.74
N ILE A 171 -9.91 5.39 -9.65
CA ILE A 171 -9.38 4.66 -8.49
C ILE A 171 -8.53 5.60 -7.64
N LEU A 172 -8.76 5.61 -6.31
CA LEU A 172 -8.10 6.52 -5.37
C LEU A 172 -6.72 5.95 -4.94
N GLY A 173 -5.81 5.99 -5.87
CA GLY A 173 -4.44 5.52 -5.81
C GLY A 173 -3.68 5.82 -7.10
N PRO A 174 -2.35 5.69 -7.08
CA PRO A 174 -1.47 5.26 -6.00
C PRO A 174 -1.18 6.30 -4.93
N GLY A 175 -0.76 5.84 -3.74
CA GLY A 175 -0.24 6.67 -2.66
C GLY A 175 1.28 6.89 -2.80
N VAL A 176 1.76 8.14 -2.66
CA VAL A 176 3.17 8.48 -2.88
C VAL A 176 3.79 9.39 -1.82
N ASN A 177 3.15 9.55 -0.66
CA ASN A 177 3.81 10.19 0.46
C ASN A 177 5.01 9.35 0.92
N LEU A 178 5.99 9.98 1.55
CA LEU A 178 7.20 9.28 1.96
C LEU A 178 7.11 8.78 3.41
N ALA A 179 7.75 7.65 3.68
CA ALA A 179 7.89 7.05 4.99
C ALA A 179 8.90 7.85 5.84
N ARG A 180 8.49 9.06 6.29
CA ARG A 180 9.30 9.96 7.10
C ARG A 180 9.50 9.43 8.53
N LEU A 181 8.46 8.79 9.08
CA LEU A 181 8.43 8.33 10.47
C LEU A 181 7.98 6.86 10.52
N PRO A 182 8.72 5.96 11.21
CA PRO A 182 8.30 4.57 11.37
C PRO A 182 6.94 4.37 12.04
N LEU A 183 6.51 5.32 12.88
CA LEU A 183 5.23 5.25 13.60
C LEU A 183 4.01 5.52 12.71
N TYR A 184 4.21 6.14 11.54
CA TYR A 184 3.13 6.55 10.66
C TYR A 184 2.28 5.36 10.22
N GLY A 185 1.00 5.38 10.61
CA GLY A 185 0.09 4.24 10.44
C GLY A 185 -0.19 3.85 8.98
N ARG A 186 0.03 4.77 8.02
CA ARG A 186 -0.20 4.54 6.59
C ARG A 186 1.06 4.28 5.77
N ASN A 187 2.22 4.04 6.39
CA ASN A 187 3.45 3.75 5.64
C ASN A 187 3.29 2.61 4.63
N PHE A 188 2.48 1.58 4.95
CA PHE A 188 2.25 0.44 4.07
C PHE A 188 1.61 0.82 2.72
N GLU A 189 0.87 1.93 2.64
CA GLU A 189 0.21 2.40 1.42
C GLU A 189 1.14 3.15 0.45
N TYR A 190 2.41 3.42 0.84
CA TYR A 190 3.30 4.31 0.10
C TYR A 190 4.55 3.60 -0.41
N MET A 191 5.29 4.24 -1.32
CA MET A 191 6.42 3.66 -2.06
C MET A 191 7.77 3.86 -1.36
N GLY A 192 7.81 3.89 -0.01
CA GLY A 192 9.06 3.96 0.75
C GLY A 192 9.50 5.36 1.14
N GLU A 193 10.81 5.54 1.39
CA GLU A 193 11.37 6.78 1.94
C GLU A 193 12.11 7.65 0.91
N ASP A 194 12.38 7.11 -0.29
CA ASP A 194 13.20 7.81 -1.28
C ASP A 194 12.34 8.43 -2.40
N PRO A 195 12.50 9.74 -2.68
CA PRO A 195 11.70 10.44 -3.70
C PRO A 195 11.95 9.95 -5.12
N PHE A 196 13.16 9.47 -5.44
CA PHE A 196 13.48 8.97 -6.79
C PHE A 196 12.85 7.59 -7.03
N LEU A 197 12.90 6.70 -6.04
CA LEU A 197 12.25 5.37 -6.12
C LEU A 197 10.75 5.53 -6.30
N ALA A 198 10.11 6.36 -5.47
CA ALA A 198 8.67 6.62 -5.56
C ALA A 198 8.28 7.26 -6.91
N ALA A 199 9.04 8.27 -7.38
CA ALA A 199 8.81 8.91 -8.67
C ALA A 199 8.96 7.94 -9.85
N SER A 200 9.90 7.00 -9.75
CA SER A 200 10.13 6.00 -10.81
C SER A 200 9.00 4.97 -10.91
N LEU A 201 8.49 4.50 -9.77
CA LEU A 201 7.46 3.45 -9.70
C LEU A 201 6.04 3.97 -9.98
N VAL A 202 5.73 5.19 -9.56
CA VAL A 202 4.38 5.77 -9.73
C VAL A 202 3.98 5.93 -11.19
N VAL A 203 4.95 6.24 -12.06
CA VAL A 203 4.70 6.50 -13.49
C VAL A 203 4.15 5.28 -14.23
N PRO A 204 4.81 4.10 -14.22
CA PRO A 204 4.28 2.92 -14.89
C PRO A 204 2.98 2.42 -14.27
N GLU A 205 2.77 2.55 -12.97
CA GLU A 205 1.52 2.18 -12.30
C GLU A 205 0.35 3.03 -12.77
N ILE A 206 0.49 4.37 -12.78
CA ILE A 206 -0.56 5.28 -13.28
C ILE A 206 -0.89 4.99 -14.74
N LYS A 207 0.14 4.83 -15.59
CA LYS A 207 -0.08 4.50 -17.01
C LYS A 207 -0.85 3.20 -17.19
N ALA A 208 -0.54 2.19 -16.40
CA ALA A 208 -1.21 0.89 -16.45
C ALA A 208 -2.68 0.97 -15.97
N ILE A 209 -2.96 1.71 -14.89
CA ILE A 209 -4.35 1.98 -14.46
C ILE A 209 -5.13 2.67 -15.59
N GLN A 210 -4.56 3.74 -16.15
CA GLN A 210 -5.23 4.59 -17.15
C GLN A 210 -5.43 3.88 -18.50
N ALA A 211 -4.59 2.91 -18.83
CA ALA A 211 -4.77 2.06 -20.00
C ALA A 211 -6.06 1.21 -19.96
N ASN A 212 -6.68 1.05 -18.80
CA ASN A 212 -7.93 0.34 -18.58
C ASN A 212 -9.19 1.25 -18.65
N ASP A 213 -9.09 2.46 -19.20
CA ASP A 213 -10.18 3.45 -19.22
C ASP A 213 -10.65 3.85 -17.82
N VAL A 214 -9.73 3.89 -16.84
CA VAL A 214 -9.93 4.32 -15.45
C VAL A 214 -8.93 5.42 -15.14
N GLY A 215 -9.34 6.51 -14.51
CA GLY A 215 -8.41 7.53 -14.07
C GLY A 215 -7.71 7.11 -12.77
N ALA A 216 -6.39 7.26 -12.72
CA ALA A 216 -5.62 7.18 -11.49
C ALA A 216 -5.73 8.48 -10.70
N THR A 217 -5.73 8.38 -9.36
CA THR A 217 -5.77 9.52 -8.43
C THR A 217 -4.58 9.45 -7.51
N VAL A 218 -3.47 10.08 -7.85
CA VAL A 218 -2.28 10.07 -7.00
C VAL A 218 -2.51 10.86 -5.71
N LYS A 219 -2.03 10.34 -4.55
CA LYS A 219 -2.38 10.88 -3.21
C LYS A 219 -1.24 10.74 -2.20
N HIS A 220 -1.24 11.56 -1.12
CA HIS A 220 -2.07 12.71 -0.79
C HIS A 220 -1.24 13.99 -0.97
N TYR A 221 -1.69 14.94 -1.76
CA TYR A 221 -0.96 16.14 -2.15
C TYR A 221 -1.20 17.31 -1.15
N ALA A 222 -0.25 17.67 -0.26
CA ALA A 222 1.03 17.05 -0.04
C ALA A 222 1.34 17.00 1.46
N LEU A 223 2.37 16.21 1.83
CA LEU A 223 2.93 16.19 3.20
C LEU A 223 2.05 15.53 4.26
N ASN A 224 1.16 14.60 3.90
CA ASN A 224 0.50 13.74 4.87
C ASN A 224 1.49 12.64 5.32
N THR A 225 2.28 12.91 6.37
CA THR A 225 3.37 12.05 6.85
C THR A 225 3.18 11.59 8.30
N GLN A 226 2.03 11.84 8.87
CA GLN A 226 1.58 11.37 10.20
C GLN A 226 0.06 11.32 10.27
N GLU A 227 -0.49 10.43 11.11
CA GLU A 227 -1.93 10.38 11.43
C GLU A 227 -2.27 11.19 12.69
N LEU A 228 -1.28 11.47 13.54
CA LEU A 228 -1.46 12.30 14.71
C LEU A 228 -1.99 13.68 14.33
N ASN A 229 -3.28 13.95 14.68
CA ASN A 229 -3.98 15.20 14.37
C ASN A 229 -3.90 15.61 12.87
N ARG A 230 -3.97 14.64 11.96
CA ARG A 230 -3.72 14.79 10.51
C ARG A 230 -4.52 15.92 9.85
N THR A 231 -5.71 16.24 10.37
CA THR A 231 -6.59 17.29 9.80
C THR A 231 -6.22 18.71 10.20
N LYS A 232 -5.34 18.89 11.21
CA LYS A 232 -4.98 20.20 11.78
C LYS A 232 -3.48 20.40 11.93
N VAL A 233 -2.65 19.37 11.79
CA VAL A 233 -1.20 19.52 11.83
C VAL A 233 -0.74 20.40 10.68
N ASN A 234 0.08 21.43 11.00
CA ASN A 234 0.57 22.41 10.04
C ASN A 234 1.97 22.02 9.56
N ALA A 235 2.06 21.51 8.34
CA ALA A 235 3.32 21.16 7.69
C ALA A 235 4.03 22.42 7.15
N LYS A 236 5.27 22.66 7.61
CA LYS A 236 6.06 23.86 7.26
C LYS A 236 7.46 23.52 6.76
N PRO A 237 7.63 22.68 5.73
CA PRO A 237 8.95 22.48 5.15
C PRO A 237 9.46 23.79 4.53
N ASP A 238 10.79 23.95 4.47
CA ASP A 238 11.39 24.95 3.57
C ASP A 238 11.11 24.57 2.10
N GLU A 239 11.37 25.51 1.18
CA GLU A 239 11.04 25.30 -0.23
C GLU A 239 11.90 24.20 -0.87
N ARG A 240 13.17 24.12 -0.45
CA ARG A 240 14.09 23.11 -0.95
C ARG A 240 13.65 21.70 -0.55
N THR A 241 13.32 21.51 0.71
CA THR A 241 12.79 20.25 1.25
C THR A 241 11.50 19.85 0.53
N LEU A 242 10.60 20.81 0.33
CA LEU A 242 9.35 20.57 -0.40
C LEU A 242 9.63 20.04 -1.82
N ARG A 243 10.50 20.73 -2.58
CA ARG A 243 10.78 20.45 -3.99
C ARG A 243 11.64 19.24 -4.25
N GLU A 244 12.65 19.00 -3.40
CA GLU A 244 13.63 17.94 -3.60
C GLU A 244 13.16 16.59 -3.01
N VAL A 245 12.26 16.63 -2.02
CA VAL A 245 11.89 15.44 -1.25
C VAL A 245 10.43 15.06 -1.43
N TYR A 246 9.49 15.96 -1.13
CA TYR A 246 8.07 15.56 -1.00
C TYR A 246 7.26 15.70 -2.29
N LEU A 247 7.72 16.46 -3.26
CA LEU A 247 6.99 16.69 -4.51
C LEU A 247 7.44 15.86 -5.73
N PRO A 248 8.63 15.23 -5.81
CA PRO A 248 9.09 14.58 -7.04
C PRO A 248 8.17 13.49 -7.59
N ALA A 249 7.55 12.66 -6.73
CA ALA A 249 6.62 11.63 -7.19
C ALA A 249 5.33 12.23 -7.80
N PHE A 250 4.81 13.32 -7.25
CA PHE A 250 3.67 14.05 -7.82
C PHE A 250 4.05 14.76 -9.13
N GLU A 251 5.24 15.36 -9.19
CA GLU A 251 5.75 15.96 -10.44
C GLU A 251 5.87 14.92 -11.55
N ALA A 252 6.43 13.74 -11.24
CA ALA A 252 6.52 12.62 -12.18
C ALA A 252 5.14 12.10 -12.63
N ALA A 253 4.19 11.99 -11.71
CA ALA A 253 2.81 11.60 -12.02
C ALA A 253 2.16 12.58 -13.01
N VAL A 254 2.37 13.90 -12.84
CA VAL A 254 1.83 14.92 -13.75
C VAL A 254 2.57 14.92 -15.08
N LYS A 255 3.90 15.10 -15.05
CA LYS A 255 4.69 15.36 -16.28
C LYS A 255 4.97 14.12 -17.11
N GLN A 256 5.12 12.95 -16.48
CA GLN A 256 5.53 11.72 -17.17
C GLN A 256 4.39 10.71 -17.35
N ALA A 257 3.41 10.69 -16.43
CA ALA A 257 2.27 9.78 -16.52
C ALA A 257 0.97 10.45 -16.99
N ASN A 258 0.91 11.79 -17.08
CA ASN A 258 -0.30 12.55 -17.39
C ASN A 258 -1.50 12.08 -16.52
N VAL A 259 -1.30 12.08 -15.21
CA VAL A 259 -2.30 11.59 -14.25
C VAL A 259 -3.61 12.37 -14.36
N HIS A 260 -4.74 11.66 -14.33
CA HIS A 260 -6.06 12.27 -14.51
C HIS A 260 -6.58 12.97 -13.25
N ALA A 261 -6.20 12.51 -12.07
CA ALA A 261 -6.65 13.10 -10.82
C ALA A 261 -5.54 13.13 -9.76
N ILE A 262 -5.64 14.10 -8.86
CA ILE A 262 -4.81 14.22 -7.66
C ILE A 262 -5.74 14.42 -6.47
N MET A 263 -5.52 13.67 -5.38
CA MET A 263 -6.21 13.90 -4.13
C MET A 263 -5.33 14.75 -3.22
N GLY A 264 -5.88 15.85 -2.71
CA GLY A 264 -5.21 16.68 -1.72
C GLY A 264 -5.11 16.04 -0.34
N ALA A 265 -4.22 16.54 0.47
CA ALA A 265 -3.97 16.01 1.80
C ALA A 265 -4.90 16.62 2.86
N TYR A 266 -5.05 15.94 3.99
CA TYR A 266 -5.81 16.45 5.13
C TYR A 266 -5.17 17.64 5.83
N ASN A 267 -3.83 17.66 5.92
CA ASN A 267 -3.07 18.59 6.75
C ASN A 267 -3.10 20.03 6.26
N GLU A 268 -2.79 20.94 7.14
CA GLU A 268 -2.44 22.30 6.76
C GLU A 268 -1.03 22.35 6.17
N PHE A 269 -0.84 23.29 5.26
CA PHE A 269 0.44 23.65 4.68
C PHE A 269 0.69 25.14 4.86
N ARG A 270 1.71 25.47 5.68
CA ARG A 270 2.09 26.85 5.97
C ARG A 270 0.91 27.74 6.40
N GLY A 271 0.01 27.18 7.23
CA GLY A 271 -1.11 27.90 7.84
C GLY A 271 -2.42 27.92 7.07
N THR A 272 -2.54 27.13 6.00
CA THR A 272 -3.81 26.93 5.29
C THR A 272 -3.95 25.46 4.88
N ASN A 273 -5.17 24.96 4.74
CA ASN A 273 -5.36 23.58 4.27
C ASN A 273 -4.70 23.37 2.90
N ALA A 274 -4.03 22.22 2.72
CA ALA A 274 -3.28 21.89 1.50
C ALA A 274 -4.13 22.03 0.22
N ASN A 275 -5.43 21.67 0.28
CA ASN A 275 -6.36 21.71 -0.85
C ASN A 275 -6.68 23.12 -1.37
N GLN A 276 -6.49 24.13 -0.55
CA GLN A 276 -6.75 25.54 -0.90
C GLN A 276 -5.49 26.42 -0.86
N SER A 277 -4.30 25.80 -0.77
CA SER A 277 -3.02 26.51 -0.80
C SER A 277 -2.72 27.03 -2.20
N LYS A 278 -2.72 28.36 -2.38
CA LYS A 278 -2.35 28.99 -3.65
C LYS A 278 -0.99 28.52 -4.13
N HIS A 279 -0.01 28.38 -3.21
CA HIS A 279 1.35 27.97 -3.56
C HIS A 279 1.39 26.52 -4.10
N LEU A 280 0.79 25.56 -3.38
CA LEU A 280 0.77 24.18 -3.84
C LEU A 280 -0.05 24.02 -5.12
N VAL A 281 -1.27 24.58 -5.16
CA VAL A 281 -2.23 24.26 -6.21
C VAL A 281 -2.04 25.13 -7.45
N ASN A 282 -2.14 26.47 -7.32
CA ASN A 282 -2.08 27.34 -8.49
C ASN A 282 -0.66 27.54 -9.00
N THR A 283 0.32 27.75 -8.07
CA THR A 283 1.68 28.04 -8.50
C THR A 283 2.38 26.77 -8.98
N ILE A 284 2.48 25.74 -8.14
CA ILE A 284 3.25 24.54 -8.45
C ILE A 284 2.47 23.60 -9.38
N LEU A 285 1.33 23.07 -8.88
CA LEU A 285 0.62 21.99 -9.57
C LEU A 285 0.09 22.42 -10.95
N LYS A 286 -0.71 23.50 -10.99
CA LYS A 286 -1.37 23.93 -12.23
C LYS A 286 -0.48 24.86 -13.06
N GLY A 287 0.32 25.71 -12.41
CA GLY A 287 1.18 26.66 -13.10
C GLY A 287 2.49 26.05 -13.61
N GLU A 288 3.38 25.64 -12.71
CA GLU A 288 4.71 25.17 -13.10
C GLU A 288 4.70 23.77 -13.77
N TRP A 289 3.85 22.86 -13.29
CA TRP A 289 3.77 21.52 -13.86
C TRP A 289 2.74 21.38 -14.98
N GLY A 290 1.86 22.37 -15.16
CA GLY A 290 0.87 22.36 -16.22
C GLY A 290 -0.22 21.31 -16.07
N PHE A 291 -0.56 20.90 -14.83
CA PHE A 291 -1.54 19.86 -14.56
C PHE A 291 -2.90 20.17 -15.19
N GLN A 292 -3.39 19.26 -16.03
CA GLN A 292 -4.63 19.42 -16.79
C GLN A 292 -5.80 18.61 -16.22
N GLY A 293 -5.54 17.69 -15.30
CA GLY A 293 -6.56 16.87 -14.62
C GLY A 293 -7.26 17.62 -13.50
N VAL A 294 -7.92 16.87 -12.60
CA VAL A 294 -8.68 17.41 -11.48
C VAL A 294 -7.94 17.24 -10.15
N LEU A 295 -7.94 18.27 -9.32
CA LEU A 295 -7.62 18.18 -7.90
C LEU A 295 -8.91 17.97 -7.13
N LEU A 296 -9.01 16.87 -6.38
CA LEU A 296 -10.13 16.59 -5.48
C LEU A 296 -9.66 16.59 -4.02
N THR A 297 -10.57 16.89 -3.09
CA THR A 297 -10.26 16.77 -1.65
C THR A 297 -10.16 15.31 -1.25
N ASP A 298 -9.43 15.02 -0.17
CA ASP A 298 -9.73 13.85 0.65
C ASP A 298 -11.12 14.03 1.32
N TRP A 299 -11.64 13.01 1.99
CA TRP A 299 -13.00 13.02 2.56
C TRP A 299 -13.08 13.82 3.87
N ASN A 300 -14.13 14.61 4.03
CA ASN A 300 -14.37 15.42 5.22
C ASN A 300 -13.29 16.49 5.51
N VAL A 301 -12.72 17.07 4.46
CA VAL A 301 -11.76 18.17 4.59
C VAL A 301 -12.48 19.48 4.83
N ASP A 302 -12.06 20.22 5.87
CA ASP A 302 -12.59 21.54 6.20
C ASP A 302 -11.89 22.62 5.32
N ILE A 303 -12.62 23.24 4.40
CA ILE A 303 -12.10 24.22 3.44
C ILE A 303 -12.88 25.55 3.52
N ASN A 304 -12.25 26.62 3.07
CA ASN A 304 -12.92 27.91 2.82
C ASN A 304 -13.39 27.97 1.36
N THR A 305 -14.67 28.21 1.13
CA THR A 305 -15.28 28.23 -0.22
C THR A 305 -14.54 29.16 -1.18
N TYR A 306 -14.24 30.40 -0.74
CA TYR A 306 -13.59 31.39 -1.60
C TYR A 306 -12.16 30.97 -1.96
N ASP A 307 -11.38 30.59 -0.96
CA ASP A 307 -10.00 30.18 -1.19
C ASP A 307 -9.91 28.89 -2.01
N ALA A 308 -10.74 27.91 -1.72
CA ALA A 308 -10.83 26.67 -2.49
C ALA A 308 -11.19 26.93 -3.96
N ALA A 309 -12.19 27.79 -4.19
CA ALA A 309 -12.60 28.17 -5.54
C ALA A 309 -11.47 28.91 -6.28
N MET A 310 -10.91 29.95 -5.68
CA MET A 310 -9.95 30.85 -6.35
C MET A 310 -8.55 30.24 -6.44
N ASN A 311 -8.17 29.35 -5.51
CA ASN A 311 -6.85 28.74 -5.48
C ASN A 311 -6.78 27.38 -6.17
N GLY A 312 -7.86 26.94 -6.85
CA GLY A 312 -7.73 25.87 -7.85
C GLY A 312 -8.19 24.47 -7.42
N LEU A 313 -8.86 24.28 -6.28
CA LEU A 313 -9.56 23.03 -5.98
C LEU A 313 -10.66 22.81 -7.02
N ASP A 314 -10.77 21.61 -7.59
CA ASP A 314 -11.72 21.30 -8.65
C ASP A 314 -12.97 20.57 -8.15
N ILE A 315 -12.82 19.63 -7.22
CA ILE A 315 -13.93 18.82 -6.69
C ILE A 315 -13.80 18.68 -5.17
N GLU A 316 -14.88 18.97 -4.45
CA GLU A 316 -15.03 18.62 -3.04
C GLU A 316 -15.69 17.25 -2.90
N MET A 317 -15.06 16.34 -2.12
CA MET A 317 -15.52 14.96 -1.96
C MET A 317 -15.94 14.65 -0.53
N GLY A 318 -16.97 13.83 -0.40
CA GLY A 318 -17.33 13.03 0.76
C GLY A 318 -17.54 13.76 2.09
N THR A 319 -17.75 15.06 2.10
CA THR A 319 -18.04 15.83 3.34
C THR A 319 -19.30 15.30 4.01
N ASP A 320 -19.24 15.08 5.33
CA ASP A 320 -20.36 14.57 6.13
C ASP A 320 -21.34 15.71 6.44
N VAL A 321 -22.25 15.98 5.52
CA VAL A 321 -23.32 16.97 5.62
C VAL A 321 -24.69 16.29 5.51
N ALA A 322 -25.70 16.90 6.09
CA ALA A 322 -27.07 16.37 6.04
C ALA A 322 -27.72 16.56 4.66
N ASP A 323 -27.37 17.65 3.98
CA ASP A 323 -27.81 17.99 2.62
C ASP A 323 -26.58 18.22 1.75
N PHE A 324 -26.55 17.66 0.54
CA PHE A 324 -25.43 17.86 -0.39
C PHE A 324 -25.29 19.33 -0.86
N ASP A 325 -26.37 20.14 -0.76
CA ASP A 325 -26.28 21.58 -0.99
C ASP A 325 -25.42 22.31 0.09
N ASP A 326 -25.14 21.68 1.22
CA ASP A 326 -24.32 22.23 2.30
C ASP A 326 -22.82 22.01 2.13
N TYR A 327 -22.36 21.31 1.06
CA TYR A 327 -20.94 21.29 0.69
C TYR A 327 -20.40 22.70 0.49
N PHE A 328 -19.14 22.93 0.83
CA PHE A 328 -18.50 24.25 0.64
C PHE A 328 -18.50 24.71 -0.81
N MET A 329 -18.35 23.76 -1.75
CA MET A 329 -18.34 24.02 -3.20
C MET A 329 -19.74 23.90 -3.83
N ALA A 330 -20.81 23.74 -3.07
CA ALA A 330 -22.20 23.68 -3.52
C ALA A 330 -22.91 25.06 -3.43
N LYS A 331 -23.93 25.17 -2.60
CA LYS A 331 -24.70 26.39 -2.41
C LYS A 331 -23.85 27.60 -1.97
N PRO A 332 -22.89 27.49 -1.06
CA PRO A 332 -21.99 28.62 -0.73
C PRO A 332 -21.25 29.17 -1.95
N LEU A 333 -20.74 28.31 -2.82
CA LEU A 333 -20.10 28.72 -4.07
C LEU A 333 -21.10 29.38 -5.04
N LEU A 334 -22.30 28.81 -5.20
CA LEU A 334 -23.34 29.39 -6.04
C LEU A 334 -23.73 30.80 -5.61
N GLU A 335 -23.82 31.04 -4.30
CA GLU A 335 -24.10 32.39 -3.75
C GLU A 335 -22.97 33.37 -4.06
N MET A 336 -21.70 32.94 -3.97
CA MET A 336 -20.54 33.78 -4.31
C MET A 336 -20.48 34.11 -5.82
N LEU A 337 -20.82 33.16 -6.67
CA LEU A 337 -20.91 33.36 -8.14
C LEU A 337 -22.03 34.37 -8.48
N ASN A 338 -23.23 34.21 -7.90
CA ASN A 338 -24.34 35.11 -8.10
C ASN A 338 -24.04 36.54 -7.58
N ALA A 339 -23.26 36.66 -6.51
CA ALA A 339 -22.82 37.93 -5.97
C ALA A 339 -21.62 38.55 -6.72
N GLY A 340 -21.07 37.89 -7.73
CA GLY A 340 -19.91 38.34 -8.50
C GLY A 340 -18.60 38.30 -7.70
N LYS A 341 -18.55 37.65 -6.53
CA LYS A 341 -17.35 37.51 -5.72
C LYS A 341 -16.36 36.48 -6.31
N VAL A 342 -16.87 35.44 -6.93
CA VAL A 342 -16.10 34.45 -7.69
C VAL A 342 -16.50 34.61 -9.16
N PRO A 343 -15.55 34.81 -10.10
CA PRO A 343 -15.84 34.88 -11.53
C PRO A 343 -16.35 33.53 -12.07
N VAL A 344 -17.33 33.53 -12.96
CA VAL A 344 -17.84 32.30 -13.59
C VAL A 344 -16.74 31.55 -14.36
N SER A 345 -15.75 32.26 -14.92
CA SER A 345 -14.61 31.64 -15.59
C SER A 345 -13.77 30.71 -14.70
N VAL A 346 -13.75 30.98 -13.39
CA VAL A 346 -13.09 30.09 -12.39
C VAL A 346 -13.84 28.77 -12.28
N LEU A 347 -15.17 28.80 -12.27
CA LEU A 347 -16.00 27.59 -12.30
C LEU A 347 -15.88 26.88 -13.66
N ASP A 348 -15.83 27.61 -14.74
CA ASP A 348 -15.69 27.05 -16.10
C ASP A 348 -14.37 26.28 -16.27
N ASP A 349 -13.24 26.75 -15.70
CA ASP A 349 -12.00 26.00 -15.70
C ASP A 349 -12.13 24.65 -14.96
N LYS A 350 -12.75 24.62 -13.78
CA LYS A 350 -12.97 23.40 -13.01
C LYS A 350 -13.82 22.39 -13.80
N VAL A 351 -14.94 22.84 -14.36
CA VAL A 351 -15.83 22.00 -15.15
C VAL A 351 -15.14 21.49 -16.41
N ARG A 352 -14.33 22.32 -17.07
CA ARG A 352 -13.49 21.92 -18.20
C ARG A 352 -12.55 20.76 -17.85
N ARG A 353 -11.91 20.83 -16.69
CA ARG A 353 -11.01 19.76 -16.18
C ARG A 353 -11.79 18.47 -15.89
N ILE A 354 -12.94 18.56 -15.26
CA ILE A 354 -13.81 17.41 -14.98
C ILE A 354 -14.24 16.73 -16.28
N LEU A 355 -14.76 17.51 -17.25
CA LEU A 355 -15.14 16.99 -18.57
C LEU A 355 -13.94 16.36 -19.30
N ARG A 356 -12.77 16.96 -19.20
CA ARG A 356 -11.54 16.40 -19.79
C ARG A 356 -11.24 15.03 -19.24
N VAL A 357 -11.28 14.84 -17.91
CA VAL A 357 -11.07 13.52 -17.29
C VAL A 357 -12.12 12.53 -17.77
N GLN A 358 -13.42 12.87 -17.69
CA GLN A 358 -14.50 11.99 -18.12
C GLN A 358 -14.38 11.55 -19.59
N LEU A 359 -14.07 12.49 -20.49
CA LEU A 359 -13.88 12.21 -21.89
C LEU A 359 -12.62 11.39 -22.16
N SER A 360 -11.50 11.70 -21.48
CA SER A 360 -10.22 10.99 -21.67
C SER A 360 -10.30 9.52 -21.28
N ILE A 361 -11.04 9.18 -20.21
CA ILE A 361 -11.29 7.79 -19.81
C ILE A 361 -12.47 7.14 -20.56
N GLY A 362 -13.04 7.83 -21.55
CA GLY A 362 -14.07 7.30 -22.45
C GLY A 362 -15.44 7.11 -21.83
N MET A 363 -15.83 7.90 -20.82
CA MET A 363 -17.15 7.72 -20.16
C MET A 363 -18.31 7.89 -21.12
N MET A 364 -18.14 8.66 -22.20
CA MET A 364 -19.16 8.87 -23.24
C MET A 364 -18.91 8.01 -24.50
N ASP A 365 -17.94 7.09 -24.46
CA ASP A 365 -17.57 6.23 -25.57
C ASP A 365 -18.22 4.85 -25.40
N LYS A 366 -19.03 4.43 -26.36
CA LYS A 366 -19.67 3.11 -26.41
C LYS A 366 -18.66 1.94 -26.53
N HIS A 367 -17.43 2.22 -26.90
CA HIS A 367 -16.33 1.24 -27.02
C HIS A 367 -15.40 1.21 -25.80
N ARG A 368 -15.78 1.89 -24.70
CA ARG A 368 -15.06 1.85 -23.45
C ARG A 368 -14.87 0.40 -22.96
N LEU A 369 -13.69 0.07 -22.43
CA LEU A 369 -13.39 -1.27 -21.92
C LEU A 369 -14.37 -1.72 -20.83
N SER A 370 -14.62 -3.03 -20.75
CA SER A 370 -15.47 -3.62 -19.71
C SER A 370 -14.72 -4.02 -18.45
N GLY A 371 -13.40 -4.18 -18.56
CA GLY A 371 -12.57 -4.70 -17.50
C GLY A 371 -12.81 -6.18 -17.17
N GLU A 372 -12.01 -6.73 -16.28
CA GLU A 372 -12.09 -8.10 -15.78
C GLU A 372 -11.84 -8.12 -14.26
N ARG A 373 -12.29 -9.18 -13.56
CA ARG A 373 -12.15 -9.28 -12.12
C ARG A 373 -11.82 -10.69 -11.67
N ASN A 374 -10.87 -10.81 -10.74
CA ASN A 374 -10.48 -12.05 -10.07
C ASN A 374 -10.20 -13.20 -11.05
N THR A 375 -9.64 -12.91 -12.20
CA THR A 375 -9.23 -13.92 -13.18
C THR A 375 -8.10 -14.79 -12.61
N GLN A 376 -7.82 -15.93 -13.22
CA GLN A 376 -6.65 -16.73 -12.83
C GLN A 376 -5.36 -15.91 -13.02
N ALA A 377 -5.27 -15.12 -14.11
CA ALA A 377 -4.14 -14.23 -14.35
C ALA A 377 -3.94 -13.24 -13.20
N HIS A 378 -4.99 -12.55 -12.74
CA HIS A 378 -4.91 -11.61 -11.62
C HIS A 378 -4.40 -12.28 -10.32
N ARG A 379 -4.80 -13.54 -10.07
CA ARG A 379 -4.31 -14.30 -8.92
C ARG A 379 -2.84 -14.67 -9.04
N ASP A 380 -2.42 -15.09 -10.23
CA ASP A 380 -1.03 -15.40 -10.55
C ASP A 380 -0.16 -14.13 -10.46
N ASP A 381 -0.70 -12.99 -10.90
CA ASP A 381 -0.08 -11.67 -10.78
C ASP A 381 0.09 -11.26 -9.32
N ALA A 382 -0.95 -11.43 -8.47
CA ALA A 382 -0.86 -11.17 -7.05
C ALA A 382 0.25 -11.99 -6.37
N ARG A 383 0.41 -13.27 -6.75
CA ARG A 383 1.50 -14.13 -6.27
C ARG A 383 2.87 -13.64 -6.76
N THR A 384 2.96 -13.24 -8.01
CA THR A 384 4.20 -12.71 -8.62
C THR A 384 4.64 -11.43 -7.92
N LEU A 385 3.70 -10.50 -7.67
CA LEU A 385 3.95 -9.26 -6.94
C LEU A 385 4.45 -9.55 -5.52
N ALA A 386 3.77 -10.44 -4.79
CA ALA A 386 4.19 -10.85 -3.45
C ALA A 386 5.61 -11.43 -3.44
N ALA A 387 5.91 -12.35 -4.36
CA ALA A 387 7.21 -13.02 -4.44
C ALA A 387 8.38 -12.06 -4.72
N ASN A 388 8.14 -11.05 -5.59
CA ASN A 388 9.17 -10.05 -5.93
C ASN A 388 9.40 -9.00 -4.86
N GLY A 389 8.44 -8.79 -3.94
CA GLY A 389 8.57 -7.86 -2.82
C GLY A 389 9.27 -8.46 -1.60
N ILE A 390 9.42 -9.79 -1.48
CA ILE A 390 10.05 -10.42 -0.30
C ILE A 390 11.53 -10.05 -0.21
N VAL A 391 11.95 -9.56 0.96
CA VAL A 391 13.33 -9.17 1.24
C VAL A 391 13.99 -10.16 2.20
N LEU A 392 15.05 -10.81 1.77
CA LEU A 392 15.91 -11.61 2.64
C LEU A 392 16.90 -10.69 3.35
N LEU A 393 16.66 -10.39 4.63
CA LEU A 393 17.44 -9.45 5.40
C LEU A 393 18.75 -10.06 5.92
N LYS A 394 18.71 -11.33 6.34
CA LYS A 394 19.85 -12.06 6.88
C LYS A 394 19.76 -13.55 6.56
N ASN A 395 20.89 -14.20 6.23
CA ASN A 395 20.94 -15.64 5.92
C ASN A 395 22.32 -16.23 6.25
N ASP A 396 22.70 -16.16 7.53
CA ASP A 396 23.96 -16.70 8.01
C ASP A 396 23.97 -18.23 7.91
N ASN A 397 25.09 -18.78 7.51
CA ASN A 397 25.29 -20.22 7.32
C ASN A 397 24.31 -20.88 6.33
N LYS A 398 23.66 -20.08 5.46
CA LYS A 398 22.70 -20.57 4.45
C LYS A 398 21.59 -21.43 5.09
N VAL A 399 20.96 -20.92 6.16
CA VAL A 399 19.78 -21.54 6.78
C VAL A 399 18.64 -21.63 5.78
N LEU A 400 18.50 -20.64 4.92
CA LEU A 400 17.58 -20.64 3.80
C LEU A 400 18.33 -20.85 2.47
N PRO A 401 17.71 -21.51 1.47
CA PRO A 401 16.39 -22.12 1.51
C PRO A 401 16.35 -23.38 2.36
N LEU A 402 15.16 -23.67 2.94
CA LEU A 402 14.89 -24.93 3.61
C LEU A 402 14.82 -26.06 2.57
N HIS A 403 15.49 -27.19 2.85
CA HIS A 403 15.49 -28.34 1.96
C HIS A 403 14.32 -29.26 2.30
N ALA A 404 13.24 -29.23 1.52
CA ALA A 404 12.02 -30.01 1.77
C ALA A 404 12.27 -31.51 1.95
N ASP A 405 13.25 -32.07 1.26
CA ASP A 405 13.65 -33.48 1.34
C ASP A 405 14.32 -33.86 2.67
N LYS A 406 14.77 -32.89 3.44
CA LYS A 406 15.42 -33.07 4.76
C LYS A 406 14.48 -32.78 5.93
N LEU A 407 13.31 -32.16 5.66
CA LEU A 407 12.35 -31.80 6.69
C LEU A 407 11.44 -32.99 7.04
N LYS A 408 11.29 -33.25 8.34
CA LYS A 408 10.32 -34.19 8.90
C LYS A 408 9.36 -33.48 9.85
N HIS A 409 9.90 -32.58 10.68
CA HIS A 409 9.15 -31.83 11.68
C HIS A 409 9.44 -30.33 11.53
N VAL A 410 8.42 -29.55 11.21
CA VAL A 410 8.49 -28.09 11.14
C VAL A 410 7.59 -27.49 12.20
N LEU A 411 8.15 -26.65 13.04
CA LEU A 411 7.40 -25.91 14.02
C LEU A 411 7.10 -24.50 13.49
N VAL A 412 5.83 -24.14 13.46
CA VAL A 412 5.35 -22.81 13.04
C VAL A 412 4.78 -22.08 14.24
N LEU A 413 5.18 -20.84 14.43
CA LEU A 413 4.72 -19.96 15.51
C LEU A 413 4.51 -18.53 14.99
N GLY A 414 4.03 -17.68 15.86
CA GLY A 414 3.89 -16.23 15.65
C GLY A 414 2.47 -15.81 15.28
N PRO A 415 2.12 -14.54 15.58
CA PRO A 415 0.75 -14.03 15.44
C PRO A 415 0.27 -13.96 13.99
N ASN A 416 1.18 -13.97 13.02
CA ASN A 416 0.87 -13.89 11.59
C ASN A 416 0.90 -15.26 10.89
N ALA A 417 1.15 -16.36 11.60
CA ALA A 417 1.28 -17.69 11.01
C ALA A 417 0.03 -18.14 10.22
N ASP A 418 -1.14 -17.86 10.73
CA ASP A 418 -2.44 -18.21 10.14
C ASP A 418 -3.36 -16.99 9.92
N LYS A 419 -2.82 -15.77 10.08
CA LYS A 419 -3.57 -14.52 9.94
C LYS A 419 -3.81 -14.14 8.49
N ARG A 420 -4.95 -13.48 8.24
CA ARG A 420 -5.34 -12.86 6.99
C ARG A 420 -5.29 -11.35 7.16
N HIS A 421 -4.88 -10.62 6.11
CA HIS A 421 -4.59 -9.20 6.21
C HIS A 421 -5.41 -8.31 5.26
N GLY A 422 -6.27 -8.85 4.41
CA GLY A 422 -7.10 -8.06 3.49
C GLY A 422 -8.10 -7.15 4.20
N PHE A 423 -8.49 -7.56 5.41
CA PHE A 423 -9.33 -6.76 6.27
C PHE A 423 -8.49 -5.78 7.12
N GLY A 424 -8.85 -4.50 7.10
CA GLY A 424 -8.22 -3.45 7.91
C GLY A 424 -7.34 -2.51 7.08
N GLY A 425 -6.63 -1.63 7.78
CA GLY A 425 -5.83 -0.58 7.14
C GLY A 425 -6.59 0.74 6.92
N GLY A 426 -7.90 0.78 7.08
CA GLY A 426 -8.73 1.95 6.86
C GLY A 426 -9.37 1.98 5.47
N SER A 427 -9.27 3.11 4.75
CA SER A 427 -9.82 3.26 3.40
C SER A 427 -9.23 2.24 2.41
N SER A 428 -8.03 1.73 2.67
CA SER A 428 -7.32 0.75 1.84
C SER A 428 -7.76 -0.70 2.03
N GLU A 429 -8.71 -1.01 2.93
CA GLU A 429 -9.16 -2.39 3.16
C GLU A 429 -9.78 -3.04 1.92
N VAL A 430 -9.51 -4.34 1.72
CA VAL A 430 -9.95 -5.11 0.56
C VAL A 430 -10.76 -6.32 1.01
N LYS A 431 -11.93 -6.50 0.40
CA LYS A 431 -12.71 -7.73 0.48
C LYS A 431 -12.13 -8.74 -0.52
N ALA A 432 -11.15 -9.51 -0.07
CA ALA A 432 -10.52 -10.52 -0.91
C ALA A 432 -11.47 -11.68 -1.26
N LEU A 433 -11.32 -12.26 -2.46
CA LEU A 433 -12.03 -13.50 -2.82
C LEU A 433 -11.62 -14.64 -1.87
N TYR A 434 -10.34 -14.74 -1.57
CA TYR A 434 -9.72 -15.63 -0.57
C TYR A 434 -8.36 -15.05 -0.15
N GLU A 435 -7.81 -15.60 0.90
CA GLU A 435 -6.44 -15.31 1.31
C GLU A 435 -5.75 -16.61 1.76
N ILE A 436 -4.54 -16.83 1.25
CA ILE A 436 -3.69 -17.96 1.64
C ILE A 436 -2.76 -17.49 2.76
N SER A 437 -2.97 -17.98 3.98
CA SER A 437 -2.09 -17.67 5.11
C SER A 437 -0.73 -18.35 4.97
N PRO A 438 0.32 -17.87 5.66
CA PRO A 438 1.66 -18.48 5.64
C PRO A 438 1.64 -19.98 5.97
N LEU A 439 0.89 -20.40 7.00
CA LEU A 439 0.70 -21.80 7.38
C LEU A 439 0.04 -22.61 6.27
N ALA A 440 -1.01 -22.07 5.65
CA ALA A 440 -1.72 -22.75 4.57
C ALA A 440 -0.80 -22.95 3.35
N GLY A 441 0.00 -21.95 2.99
CA GLY A 441 0.99 -22.05 1.92
C GLY A 441 2.05 -23.10 2.17
N LEU A 442 2.60 -23.16 3.39
CA LEU A 442 3.57 -24.20 3.79
C LEU A 442 2.95 -25.60 3.73
N LYS A 443 1.74 -25.79 4.26
CA LYS A 443 1.03 -27.08 4.20
C LYS A 443 0.77 -27.52 2.76
N ALA A 444 0.35 -26.60 1.90
CA ALA A 444 0.12 -26.90 0.49
C ALA A 444 1.40 -27.34 -0.26
N LYS A 445 2.55 -26.81 0.12
CA LYS A 445 3.83 -27.12 -0.53
C LYS A 445 4.53 -28.36 0.01
N LEU A 446 4.50 -28.57 1.31
CA LEU A 446 5.18 -29.69 1.96
C LEU A 446 4.32 -30.96 2.00
N GLY A 447 2.97 -30.82 1.91
CA GLY A 447 2.02 -31.93 1.93
C GLY A 447 2.11 -32.73 3.23
N ASP A 448 1.58 -33.96 3.20
CA ASP A 448 1.55 -34.88 4.35
C ASP A 448 2.90 -35.53 4.66
N LYS A 449 3.96 -35.20 3.91
CA LYS A 449 5.32 -35.77 4.09
C LYS A 449 6.07 -35.14 5.24
N VAL A 450 5.68 -33.94 5.65
CA VAL A 450 6.29 -33.16 6.72
C VAL A 450 5.25 -32.88 7.78
N ASP A 451 5.54 -33.22 9.01
CA ASP A 451 4.71 -32.86 10.17
C ASP A 451 4.88 -31.37 10.46
N ILE A 452 3.85 -30.58 10.18
CA ILE A 452 3.83 -29.13 10.43
C ILE A 452 2.97 -28.85 11.65
N GLN A 453 3.63 -28.56 12.75
CA GLN A 453 2.96 -28.24 14.01
C GLN A 453 2.85 -26.72 14.16
N LEU A 454 1.61 -26.21 14.27
CA LEU A 454 1.36 -24.85 14.72
C LEU A 454 1.32 -24.81 16.25
N MET A 455 2.13 -23.94 16.85
CA MET A 455 2.04 -23.64 18.28
C MET A 455 1.83 -22.13 18.49
N ARG A 456 1.00 -21.80 19.49
CA ARG A 456 0.67 -20.42 19.86
C ARG A 456 1.21 -20.16 21.27
N PRO A 457 2.38 -19.49 21.41
CA PRO A 457 2.92 -19.16 22.72
C PRO A 457 1.93 -18.37 23.55
N ALA A 458 1.76 -18.79 24.80
CA ALA A 458 0.99 -18.06 25.78
C ALA A 458 1.69 -16.74 26.08
N SER A 459 1.15 -15.63 25.60
CA SER A 459 1.76 -14.29 25.74
C SER A 459 1.39 -13.59 27.05
N SER A 460 0.34 -14.05 27.74
CA SER A 460 -0.14 -13.50 29.01
C SER A 460 -1.34 -14.32 29.53
N GLN A 461 -1.91 -13.92 30.64
CA GLN A 461 -3.22 -14.40 31.11
C GLN A 461 -4.39 -14.00 30.20
N PHE A 462 -4.11 -13.23 29.11
CA PHE A 462 -5.08 -12.76 28.14
C PHE A 462 -4.79 -13.38 26.78
N MET A 463 -5.36 -14.56 26.57
CA MET A 463 -5.31 -15.22 25.28
C MET A 463 -6.46 -14.72 24.43
N PRO A 464 -6.23 -14.12 23.25
CA PRO A 464 -7.30 -13.74 22.36
C PRO A 464 -8.07 -15.00 21.92
N ILE A 465 -9.35 -14.83 21.65
CA ILE A 465 -10.14 -15.90 21.04
C ILE A 465 -9.65 -16.06 19.60
N PRO A 466 -9.13 -17.25 19.19
CA PRO A 466 -8.60 -17.42 17.85
C PRO A 466 -9.67 -17.19 16.79
N ASN A 467 -9.27 -16.68 15.65
CA ASN A 467 -10.15 -16.36 14.52
C ASN A 467 -11.01 -17.57 14.07
N ASP A 468 -10.47 -18.78 14.16
CA ASP A 468 -11.18 -20.01 13.78
C ASP A 468 -12.39 -20.34 14.66
N TYR A 469 -12.46 -19.78 15.86
CA TYR A 469 -13.58 -19.91 16.78
C TYR A 469 -14.62 -18.81 16.62
N LEU A 470 -14.30 -17.71 15.91
CA LEU A 470 -15.24 -16.64 15.63
C LEU A 470 -16.15 -17.02 14.47
N THR A 471 -17.44 -17.02 14.69
CA THR A 471 -18.44 -17.17 13.61
C THR A 471 -18.99 -15.83 13.15
N THR A 472 -18.83 -14.77 13.96
CA THR A 472 -19.08 -13.39 13.53
C THR A 472 -18.05 -13.00 12.49
N ARG A 473 -18.56 -12.53 11.37
CA ARG A 473 -17.76 -12.09 10.24
C ARG A 473 -18.00 -10.61 9.98
N HIS A 474 -16.93 -9.87 9.80
CA HIS A 474 -17.02 -8.62 9.10
C HIS A 474 -17.65 -8.88 7.72
N TRP A 475 -18.30 -7.88 7.16
CA TRP A 475 -18.92 -8.03 5.83
C TRP A 475 -17.91 -8.47 4.74
N THR A 476 -16.60 -8.29 4.93
CA THR A 476 -15.52 -8.87 4.10
C THR A 476 -15.38 -10.38 4.19
N GLY A 477 -16.11 -11.05 5.12
CA GLY A 477 -15.96 -12.46 5.42
C GLY A 477 -14.91 -12.80 6.47
N THR A 478 -14.14 -11.81 6.94
CA THR A 478 -13.09 -11.99 7.95
C THR A 478 -13.69 -12.17 9.34
N PRO A 479 -13.22 -13.14 10.16
CA PRO A 479 -13.61 -13.25 11.56
C PRO A 479 -13.26 -11.96 12.31
N SER A 480 -14.23 -11.37 12.97
CA SER A 480 -14.04 -10.05 13.60
C SER A 480 -15.02 -9.84 14.74
N TRP A 481 -14.70 -8.87 15.59
CA TRP A 481 -15.57 -8.38 16.66
C TRP A 481 -16.23 -7.09 16.20
N GLN A 482 -17.55 -6.98 16.36
CA GLN A 482 -18.28 -5.75 16.17
C GLN A 482 -18.17 -4.90 17.45
N ILE A 483 -17.86 -3.62 17.31
CA ILE A 483 -17.84 -2.67 18.43
C ILE A 483 -18.90 -1.59 18.21
N ASN A 484 -19.81 -1.47 19.13
CA ASN A 484 -20.89 -0.50 19.13
C ASN A 484 -20.57 0.59 20.14
N TYR A 485 -20.56 1.85 19.73
CA TYR A 485 -20.36 3.03 20.56
C TYR A 485 -21.72 3.64 20.91
N TYR A 486 -21.89 4.10 22.14
CA TYR A 486 -23.12 4.68 22.62
C TYR A 486 -22.93 6.07 23.22
N ASN A 487 -23.95 6.92 23.06
CA ASN A 487 -23.98 8.28 23.65
C ASN A 487 -24.34 8.28 25.12
N ASP A 488 -24.88 7.20 25.65
CA ASP A 488 -25.39 7.12 27.02
C ASP A 488 -24.86 5.88 27.78
N ASN A 489 -24.80 5.98 29.09
CA ASN A 489 -24.33 4.93 29.99
C ASN A 489 -25.24 3.70 30.08
N LYS A 490 -26.49 3.81 29.61
CA LYS A 490 -27.42 2.68 29.52
C LYS A 490 -27.25 1.91 28.20
N MET A 491 -26.42 2.43 27.29
CA MET A 491 -26.16 1.84 25.95
C MET A 491 -27.47 1.67 25.15
N THR A 492 -28.34 2.70 25.18
CA THR A 492 -29.61 2.71 24.45
C THR A 492 -29.58 3.57 23.20
N GLN A 493 -28.67 4.55 23.12
CA GLN A 493 -28.52 5.46 21.98
C GLN A 493 -27.23 5.12 21.25
N LEU A 494 -27.33 4.28 20.20
CA LEU A 494 -26.22 3.94 19.35
C LEU A 494 -25.67 5.19 18.65
N ALA A 495 -24.38 5.45 18.79
CA ALA A 495 -23.69 6.57 18.17
C ALA A 495 -23.02 6.16 16.87
N SER A 496 -22.28 5.05 16.89
CA SER A 496 -21.59 4.50 15.73
C SER A 496 -21.25 3.03 15.92
N GLU A 497 -20.88 2.37 14.85
CA GLU A 497 -20.40 0.99 14.83
C GLU A 497 -19.01 0.93 14.17
N SER A 498 -18.23 -0.04 14.60
CA SER A 498 -16.92 -0.33 14.01
C SER A 498 -16.61 -1.81 14.17
N TRP A 499 -15.49 -2.24 13.60
CA TRP A 499 -15.02 -3.62 13.67
C TRP A 499 -13.58 -3.67 14.15
N ILE A 500 -13.25 -4.68 14.96
CA ILE A 500 -11.91 -4.91 15.48
C ILE A 500 -11.53 -6.39 15.34
N ALA A 501 -10.25 -6.66 15.13
CA ALA A 501 -9.76 -8.04 14.98
C ALA A 501 -9.79 -8.80 16.30
N ASP A 502 -9.41 -8.15 17.40
CA ASP A 502 -9.31 -8.74 18.74
C ASP A 502 -10.14 -7.91 19.73
N PRO A 503 -10.71 -8.51 20.78
CA PRO A 503 -11.56 -7.79 21.75
C PRO A 503 -10.71 -6.96 22.74
N GLN A 504 -9.92 -6.06 22.18
CA GLN A 504 -9.10 -5.07 22.90
C GLN A 504 -9.59 -3.67 22.54
N PHE A 505 -9.90 -2.88 23.54
CA PHE A 505 -10.43 -1.54 23.36
C PHE A 505 -9.63 -0.52 24.18
N ASN A 506 -9.32 0.63 23.57
CA ASN A 506 -8.67 1.75 24.23
C ASN A 506 -9.48 3.04 24.00
N ALA A 507 -9.95 3.62 25.07
CA ALA A 507 -10.78 4.84 25.06
C ALA A 507 -9.96 6.15 24.90
N LYS A 508 -8.63 6.07 24.86
CA LYS A 508 -7.71 7.21 24.63
C LYS A 508 -7.98 8.44 25.55
N GLY A 509 -8.29 8.19 26.81
CA GLY A 509 -8.55 9.25 27.79
C GLY A 509 -9.93 9.93 27.69
N GLN A 510 -10.80 9.47 26.80
CA GLN A 510 -12.17 9.95 26.66
C GLN A 510 -13.14 8.91 27.21
N LYS A 511 -14.09 9.35 28.05
CA LYS A 511 -15.10 8.43 28.58
C LYS A 511 -15.96 7.88 27.47
N GLN A 512 -15.91 6.56 27.30
CA GLN A 512 -16.63 5.82 26.27
C GLN A 512 -17.61 4.81 26.89
N PHE A 513 -18.68 4.55 26.15
CA PHE A 513 -19.64 3.48 26.42
C PHE A 513 -19.68 2.58 25.20
N VAL A 514 -19.14 1.36 25.34
CA VAL A 514 -19.01 0.44 24.21
C VAL A 514 -19.50 -0.97 24.55
N ASP A 515 -20.01 -1.66 23.52
CA ASP A 515 -20.37 -3.07 23.57
C ASP A 515 -19.64 -3.80 22.44
N ILE A 516 -18.70 -4.67 22.79
CA ILE A 516 -17.87 -5.45 21.90
C ILE A 516 -18.47 -6.83 21.76
N LYS A 517 -18.93 -7.20 20.56
CA LYS A 517 -19.74 -8.39 20.30
C LYS A 517 -19.13 -9.33 19.29
N ALA A 518 -19.23 -10.62 19.56
CA ALA A 518 -19.01 -11.66 18.55
C ALA A 518 -19.74 -12.95 18.93
N ASN A 519 -19.95 -13.81 17.97
CA ASN A 519 -20.36 -15.19 18.19
C ASN A 519 -19.14 -16.10 18.11
N ILE A 520 -18.98 -16.97 19.10
CA ILE A 520 -17.93 -17.98 19.16
C ILE A 520 -18.53 -19.38 19.00
N LYS A 521 -17.78 -20.29 18.38
CA LYS A 521 -18.11 -21.69 18.23
C LYS A 521 -16.97 -22.56 18.74
N PRO A 522 -17.01 -23.00 20.01
CA PRO A 522 -15.98 -23.85 20.59
C PRO A 522 -15.84 -25.17 19.83
N ILE A 523 -14.62 -25.68 19.73
CA ILE A 523 -14.35 -27.04 19.18
C ILE A 523 -14.22 -28.10 20.28
N GLU A 524 -14.21 -27.66 21.55
CA GLU A 524 -14.07 -28.54 22.72
C GLU A 524 -15.24 -28.32 23.68
N THR A 525 -15.75 -29.43 24.23
CA THR A 525 -16.73 -29.39 25.32
C THR A 525 -16.00 -29.41 26.66
N GLY A 526 -16.34 -28.48 27.56
CA GLY A 526 -15.74 -28.42 28.90
C GLY A 526 -15.78 -27.04 29.51
N SER A 527 -14.99 -26.85 30.56
CA SER A 527 -14.88 -25.59 31.29
C SER A 527 -13.99 -24.58 30.50
N HIS A 528 -14.58 -23.52 30.02
CA HIS A 528 -13.90 -22.39 29.39
C HIS A 528 -13.82 -21.23 30.37
N SER A 529 -12.68 -20.57 30.47
CA SER A 529 -12.48 -19.41 31.36
C SER A 529 -12.40 -18.12 30.54
N PHE A 530 -13.16 -17.12 30.92
CA PHE A 530 -13.13 -15.78 30.37
C PHE A 530 -12.40 -14.84 31.33
N ASN A 531 -11.40 -14.14 30.84
CA ASN A 531 -10.52 -13.27 31.61
C ASN A 531 -10.68 -11.83 31.11
N ILE A 532 -11.01 -10.89 32.01
CA ILE A 532 -11.15 -9.47 31.67
C ILE A 532 -10.12 -8.66 32.42
N LYS A 533 -9.40 -7.80 31.68
CA LYS A 533 -8.60 -6.72 32.22
C LYS A 533 -9.18 -5.40 31.77
N ALA A 534 -9.54 -4.53 32.71
CA ALA A 534 -10.13 -3.22 32.36
C ALA A 534 -9.82 -2.16 33.41
N ASP A 535 -9.71 -0.93 32.95
CA ASP A 535 -9.62 0.28 33.78
C ASP A 535 -10.93 1.06 33.73
N GLY A 536 -12.04 0.39 34.06
CA GLY A 536 -13.41 0.96 34.05
C GLY A 536 -14.45 -0.07 34.50
N GLN A 537 -15.71 0.27 34.35
CA GLN A 537 -16.80 -0.67 34.62
C GLN A 537 -16.93 -1.65 33.45
N VAL A 538 -17.08 -2.92 33.78
CA VAL A 538 -17.25 -3.99 32.76
C VAL A 538 -18.36 -4.95 33.11
N ALA A 539 -19.04 -5.48 32.11
CA ALA A 539 -19.92 -6.62 32.19
C ALA A 539 -19.75 -7.52 30.96
N LEU A 540 -19.56 -8.82 31.21
CA LEU A 540 -19.52 -9.83 30.17
C LEU A 540 -20.82 -10.65 30.18
N TYR A 541 -21.42 -10.77 29.01
CA TYR A 541 -22.60 -11.61 28.78
C TYR A 541 -22.26 -12.74 27.81
N ILE A 542 -22.79 -13.92 28.10
CA ILE A 542 -22.78 -15.08 27.18
C ILE A 542 -24.23 -15.49 26.95
N ASN A 543 -24.71 -15.45 25.73
CA ASN A 543 -26.12 -15.67 25.36
C ASN A 543 -27.06 -14.85 26.26
N ASP A 544 -26.82 -13.55 26.37
CA ASP A 544 -27.54 -12.57 27.20
C ASP A 544 -27.52 -12.85 28.71
N THR A 545 -26.84 -13.90 29.17
CA THR A 545 -26.67 -14.17 30.59
C THR A 545 -25.38 -13.52 31.08
N GLN A 546 -25.47 -12.69 32.09
CA GLN A 546 -24.32 -12.00 32.68
C GLN A 546 -23.39 -12.99 33.38
N LEU A 547 -22.19 -13.17 32.82
CA LEU A 547 -21.16 -14.01 33.41
C LEU A 547 -20.27 -13.26 34.40
N ILE A 548 -19.84 -12.04 34.05
CA ILE A 548 -18.97 -11.18 34.85
C ILE A 548 -19.60 -9.82 34.96
N ALA A 549 -19.51 -9.16 36.14
CA ALA A 549 -19.75 -7.75 36.34
C ALA A 549 -18.76 -7.14 37.31
N SER A 550 -18.28 -5.96 37.02
CA SER A 550 -17.50 -5.13 37.93
C SER A 550 -17.93 -3.68 37.82
N THR A 551 -18.29 -3.08 38.95
CA THR A 551 -18.69 -1.68 39.04
C THR A 551 -17.54 -0.73 39.42
N GLN A 552 -16.37 -1.29 39.74
CA GLN A 552 -15.18 -0.53 40.12
C GLN A 552 -14.11 -0.68 39.01
N ALA A 553 -13.34 0.38 38.81
CA ALA A 553 -12.14 0.31 37.96
C ALA A 553 -11.19 -0.74 38.57
N ASN A 554 -10.87 -1.79 37.79
CA ASN A 554 -10.08 -2.92 38.25
C ASN A 554 -8.57 -2.62 38.38
N GLN A 555 -8.15 -1.38 38.14
CA GLN A 555 -6.74 -0.92 38.20
C GLN A 555 -5.77 -1.92 37.57
N GLY A 556 -6.17 -2.56 36.48
CA GLY A 556 -5.36 -3.58 35.77
C GLY A 556 -5.41 -4.98 36.39
N HIS A 557 -6.22 -5.26 37.40
CA HIS A 557 -6.44 -6.62 37.92
C HIS A 557 -7.31 -7.44 36.97
N VAL A 558 -7.02 -8.73 36.85
CA VAL A 558 -7.79 -9.66 36.02
C VAL A 558 -8.98 -10.21 36.79
N ILE A 559 -10.16 -10.16 36.18
CA ILE A 559 -11.34 -10.86 36.65
C ILE A 559 -11.53 -12.08 35.77
N SER A 560 -11.57 -13.26 36.35
CA SER A 560 -11.76 -14.54 35.66
C SER A 560 -13.02 -15.23 36.11
N LYS A 561 -13.76 -15.83 35.16
CA LYS A 561 -14.90 -16.71 35.46
C LYS A 561 -15.03 -17.80 34.41
N ALA A 562 -15.18 -19.02 34.89
CA ALA A 562 -15.36 -20.18 34.05
C ALA A 562 -16.86 -20.46 33.77
N MET A 563 -17.10 -21.02 32.58
CA MET A 563 -18.40 -21.51 32.13
C MET A 563 -18.21 -22.77 31.28
N THR A 564 -19.10 -23.73 31.41
CA THR A 564 -19.09 -24.93 30.55
C THR A 564 -19.72 -24.57 29.21
N LEU A 565 -18.96 -24.78 28.12
CA LEU A 565 -19.40 -24.65 26.75
C LEU A 565 -19.37 -26.03 26.05
N THR A 566 -20.22 -26.18 25.03
CA THR A 566 -20.34 -27.43 24.25
C THR A 566 -19.71 -27.21 22.86
N ALA A 567 -18.88 -28.16 22.42
CA ALA A 567 -18.29 -28.14 21.10
C ALA A 567 -19.36 -28.09 20.00
N GLY A 568 -19.16 -27.26 19.02
CA GLY A 568 -20.06 -27.10 17.87
C GLY A 568 -21.27 -26.22 18.10
N GLU A 569 -21.59 -25.82 19.34
CA GLU A 569 -22.64 -24.85 19.66
C GLU A 569 -22.11 -23.44 19.47
N THR A 570 -23.03 -22.51 19.13
CA THR A 570 -22.67 -21.07 18.95
C THR A 570 -23.11 -20.28 20.16
N TYR A 571 -22.20 -19.46 20.68
CA TYR A 571 -22.43 -18.63 21.84
C TYR A 571 -22.23 -17.15 21.49
N ALA A 572 -23.23 -16.31 21.76
CA ALA A 572 -23.10 -14.86 21.63
C ALA A 572 -22.31 -14.30 22.82
N VAL A 573 -21.21 -13.60 22.53
CA VAL A 573 -20.35 -12.94 23.54
C VAL A 573 -20.53 -11.43 23.42
N SER A 574 -20.77 -10.73 24.51
CA SER A 574 -20.89 -9.28 24.59
C SER A 574 -20.09 -8.76 25.78
N LEU A 575 -19.04 -7.98 25.53
CA LEU A 575 -18.25 -7.28 26.52
C LEU A 575 -18.67 -5.82 26.55
N ARG A 576 -19.39 -5.39 27.56
CA ARG A 576 -19.78 -4.00 27.79
C ARG A 576 -18.76 -3.31 28.66
N TYR A 577 -18.27 -2.16 28.19
CA TYR A 577 -17.27 -1.35 28.89
C TYR A 577 -17.74 0.10 29.01
N GLN A 578 -17.48 0.67 30.20
CA GLN A 578 -17.64 2.09 30.47
C GLN A 578 -16.41 2.62 31.19
N GLY A 579 -15.65 3.48 30.51
CA GLY A 579 -14.42 4.04 31.05
C GLY A 579 -13.70 4.94 30.08
N ASP A 580 -12.55 5.43 30.48
CA ASP A 580 -11.71 6.37 29.72
C ASP A 580 -10.33 5.80 29.32
N LYS A 581 -10.05 4.53 29.68
CA LYS A 581 -8.77 3.86 29.38
C LYS A 581 -8.94 2.63 28.49
N GLN A 582 -8.85 1.43 29.06
CA GLN A 582 -8.82 0.20 28.24
C GLN A 582 -9.66 -0.94 28.83
N ALA A 583 -10.09 -1.84 27.96
CA ALA A 583 -10.69 -3.12 28.29
C ALA A 583 -10.18 -4.20 27.33
N THR A 584 -9.84 -5.37 27.86
CA THR A 584 -9.38 -6.53 27.09
C THR A 584 -10.09 -7.78 27.59
N LEU A 585 -10.59 -8.60 26.66
CA LEU A 585 -11.16 -9.91 26.92
C LEU A 585 -10.20 -11.00 26.48
N GLY A 586 -9.84 -11.88 27.39
CA GLY A 586 -9.09 -13.13 27.12
C GLY A 586 -9.96 -14.36 27.30
N TRP A 587 -9.51 -15.48 26.75
CA TRP A 587 -10.22 -16.75 26.78
C TRP A 587 -9.28 -17.94 26.94
N GLU A 588 -9.64 -18.88 27.82
CA GLU A 588 -8.94 -20.14 27.99
C GLU A 588 -9.91 -21.29 27.73
N THR A 589 -9.48 -22.28 26.99
CA THR A 589 -10.24 -23.50 26.65
C THR A 589 -9.88 -24.64 27.59
N PRO A 590 -10.68 -25.74 27.67
CA PRO A 590 -10.38 -26.90 28.50
C PRO A 590 -9.01 -27.50 28.24
N ASN A 591 -8.63 -27.63 26.96
CA ASN A 591 -7.28 -28.03 26.56
C ASN A 591 -6.64 -26.82 25.93
N SER A 592 -5.92 -26.02 26.70
CA SER A 592 -5.39 -24.73 26.27
C SER A 592 -4.96 -24.70 24.80
N LEU A 593 -5.55 -23.83 23.99
CA LEU A 593 -5.13 -23.57 22.61
C LEU A 593 -3.74 -22.96 22.53
N TYR A 594 -3.28 -22.46 23.65
CA TYR A 594 -2.00 -21.80 23.78
C TYR A 594 -1.03 -22.74 24.49
N ASN A 595 0.20 -22.67 24.06
CA ASN A 595 1.26 -23.52 24.54
C ASN A 595 2.09 -22.80 25.59
N THR A 596 2.35 -23.47 26.67
CA THR A 596 3.28 -22.99 27.69
C THR A 596 4.68 -22.82 27.10
N GLU A 597 5.50 -21.98 27.73
CA GLU A 597 6.89 -21.79 27.32
C GLU A 597 7.66 -23.13 27.26
N GLN A 598 7.47 -24.00 28.26
CA GLN A 598 8.08 -25.31 28.30
C GLN A 598 7.70 -26.17 27.08
N GLU A 599 6.45 -26.15 26.68
CA GLU A 599 5.94 -26.95 25.55
C GLU A 599 6.51 -26.48 24.22
N TYR A 600 6.38 -25.19 23.90
CA TYR A 600 6.87 -24.71 22.60
C TYR A 600 8.39 -24.73 22.49
N LEU A 601 9.16 -24.52 23.58
CA LEU A 601 10.60 -24.68 23.55
C LEU A 601 11.03 -26.13 23.44
N ALA A 602 10.29 -27.08 24.06
CA ALA A 602 10.55 -28.49 23.87
C ALA A 602 10.28 -28.97 22.44
N ALA A 603 9.22 -28.47 21.81
CA ALA A 603 8.91 -28.70 20.40
C ALA A 603 9.97 -28.05 19.49
N ALA A 604 10.34 -26.80 19.73
CA ALA A 604 11.36 -26.09 18.97
C ALA A 604 12.72 -26.81 18.99
N LYS A 605 13.11 -27.38 20.12
CA LYS A 605 14.36 -28.15 20.25
C LYS A 605 14.38 -29.42 19.39
N LYS A 606 13.21 -30.00 19.09
CA LYS A 606 13.07 -31.24 18.31
C LYS A 606 12.83 -30.99 16.82
N ALA A 607 12.37 -29.79 16.45
CA ALA A 607 12.04 -29.45 15.08
C ALA A 607 13.31 -29.35 14.20
N ASP A 608 13.22 -29.83 12.96
CA ASP A 608 14.25 -29.67 11.94
C ASP A 608 14.39 -28.19 11.54
N ALA A 609 13.27 -27.46 11.52
CA ALA A 609 13.21 -26.02 11.34
C ALA A 609 12.10 -25.40 12.19
N VAL A 610 12.33 -24.20 12.68
CA VAL A 610 11.34 -23.36 13.35
C VAL A 610 11.10 -22.14 12.48
N ILE A 611 9.83 -21.82 12.18
CA ILE A 611 9.45 -20.62 11.43
C ILE A 611 8.54 -19.77 12.30
N TYR A 612 9.00 -18.59 12.64
CA TYR A 612 8.24 -17.61 13.41
C TYR A 612 7.72 -16.52 12.50
N PHE A 613 6.41 -16.49 12.22
CA PHE A 613 5.74 -15.43 11.46
C PHE A 613 5.30 -14.31 12.40
N GLY A 614 6.18 -13.34 12.58
CA GLY A 614 5.99 -12.18 13.46
C GLY A 614 5.66 -10.91 12.71
N GLY A 615 5.72 -9.78 13.44
CA GLY A 615 5.56 -8.45 12.90
C GLY A 615 4.29 -7.74 13.34
N LEU A 616 3.74 -6.95 12.45
CA LEU A 616 2.57 -6.10 12.66
C LEU A 616 1.32 -6.68 12.01
N SER A 617 0.20 -6.03 12.24
CA SER A 617 -1.07 -6.25 11.56
C SER A 617 -1.76 -4.91 11.32
N HIS A 618 -2.91 -4.91 10.65
CA HIS A 618 -3.71 -3.69 10.49
C HIS A 618 -4.43 -3.22 11.78
N ALA A 619 -4.19 -3.88 12.92
CA ALA A 619 -4.44 -3.28 14.22
C ALA A 619 -3.39 -2.20 14.57
N ASP A 620 -2.19 -2.35 14.02
CA ASP A 620 -1.01 -1.53 14.30
C ASP A 620 -0.73 -0.54 13.14
N ASP A 621 -0.73 -1.05 11.89
CA ASP A 621 -0.56 -0.27 10.66
C ASP A 621 -1.93 0.04 10.06
N ARG A 622 -2.44 1.25 10.26
CA ARG A 622 -3.74 1.66 9.72
C ARG A 622 -3.92 3.17 9.67
N GLU A 623 -4.84 3.60 8.82
CA GLU A 623 -5.32 4.97 8.74
C GLU A 623 -5.87 5.49 10.08
N SER A 624 -5.73 6.77 10.34
CA SER A 624 -6.19 7.55 11.50
C SER A 624 -5.41 7.30 12.81
N ILE A 625 -4.41 6.43 12.82
CA ILE A 625 -3.63 6.13 14.03
C ILE A 625 -2.16 5.95 13.67
N ASP A 626 -1.28 6.68 14.35
CA ASP A 626 0.14 6.38 14.41
C ASP A 626 0.42 5.39 15.54
N ARG A 627 1.41 4.51 15.39
CA ARG A 627 1.86 3.61 16.45
C ARG A 627 2.49 4.40 17.59
N PRO A 628 2.34 3.95 18.85
CA PRO A 628 2.95 4.63 20.00
C PRO A 628 4.47 4.49 20.05
N ASP A 629 5.01 3.40 19.51
CA ASP A 629 6.43 3.04 19.50
C ASP A 629 6.76 2.07 18.35
N MET A 630 8.01 1.63 18.28
CA MET A 630 8.49 0.65 17.31
C MET A 630 8.61 -0.77 17.86
N VAL A 631 8.21 -1.01 19.11
CA VAL A 631 8.28 -2.34 19.73
C VAL A 631 7.28 -3.28 19.06
N LEU A 632 7.63 -4.53 18.90
CA LEU A 632 6.72 -5.54 18.39
C LEU A 632 5.54 -5.76 19.36
N PRO A 633 4.29 -5.81 18.86
CA PRO A 633 3.12 -6.03 19.71
C PRO A 633 3.21 -7.35 20.49
N GLY A 634 2.72 -7.34 21.72
CA GLY A 634 2.72 -8.52 22.59
C GLY A 634 4.12 -8.88 23.10
N GLN A 635 4.41 -10.18 23.19
CA GLN A 635 5.70 -10.70 23.69
C GLN A 635 6.57 -11.32 22.56
N GLN A 636 6.39 -10.83 21.34
CA GLN A 636 7.06 -11.40 20.17
C GLN A 636 8.60 -11.43 20.35
N ASP A 637 9.20 -10.33 20.81
CA ASP A 637 10.64 -10.22 20.99
C ASP A 637 11.18 -11.25 21.99
N GLU A 638 10.45 -11.47 23.08
CA GLU A 638 10.83 -12.44 24.11
C GLU A 638 10.75 -13.90 23.59
N VAL A 639 9.66 -14.23 22.89
CA VAL A 639 9.45 -15.55 22.29
C VAL A 639 10.54 -15.84 21.25
N ILE A 640 10.79 -14.89 20.34
CA ILE A 640 11.83 -15.01 19.31
C ILE A 640 13.20 -15.25 19.97
N ALA A 641 13.56 -14.42 20.95
CA ALA A 641 14.84 -14.54 21.63
C ALA A 641 15.04 -15.91 22.32
N LYS A 642 13.97 -16.50 22.87
CA LYS A 642 14.00 -17.84 23.47
C LYS A 642 14.11 -18.96 22.41
N LEU A 643 13.38 -18.85 21.30
CA LEU A 643 13.46 -19.80 20.18
C LEU A 643 14.86 -19.86 19.58
N LEU A 644 15.48 -18.69 19.33
CA LEU A 644 16.82 -18.59 18.78
C LEU A 644 17.89 -19.26 19.65
N LYS A 645 17.69 -19.30 20.99
CA LYS A 645 18.61 -19.98 21.92
C LYS A 645 18.53 -21.50 21.84
N VAL A 646 17.37 -22.07 21.48
CA VAL A 646 17.15 -23.51 21.53
C VAL A 646 17.24 -24.19 20.18
N ASN A 647 16.95 -23.47 19.08
CA ASN A 647 17.05 -24.02 17.74
C ASN A 647 17.75 -23.03 16.79
N PRO A 648 18.99 -23.35 16.33
CA PRO A 648 19.75 -22.48 15.43
C PRO A 648 19.18 -22.39 14.00
N ASN A 649 18.23 -23.27 13.63
CA ASN A 649 17.51 -23.26 12.36
C ASN A 649 16.17 -22.51 12.47
N THR A 650 16.11 -21.51 13.37
CA THR A 650 14.95 -20.63 13.49
C THR A 650 15.02 -19.55 12.42
N VAL A 651 13.98 -19.50 11.59
CA VAL A 651 13.73 -18.43 10.61
C VAL A 651 12.72 -17.46 11.22
N VAL A 652 13.09 -16.19 11.31
CA VAL A 652 12.17 -15.13 11.71
C VAL A 652 11.65 -14.43 10.46
N PHE A 653 10.36 -14.60 10.18
CA PHE A 653 9.67 -14.05 9.02
C PHE A 653 8.75 -12.92 9.48
N MET A 654 9.10 -11.68 9.14
CA MET A 654 8.41 -10.47 9.55
C MET A 654 7.37 -10.06 8.52
N ILE A 655 6.18 -9.72 8.98
CA ILE A 655 5.06 -9.19 8.18
C ILE A 655 4.68 -7.83 8.76
N GLY A 656 4.54 -6.80 7.94
CA GLY A 656 4.18 -5.44 8.35
C GLY A 656 4.60 -4.41 7.32
N GLY A 657 3.96 -3.25 7.33
CA GLY A 657 4.21 -2.15 6.39
C GLY A 657 5.20 -1.09 6.89
N SER A 658 5.55 -1.13 8.17
CA SER A 658 6.40 -0.13 8.83
C SER A 658 7.55 -0.78 9.58
N ALA A 659 8.65 -0.04 9.76
CA ALA A 659 9.80 -0.51 10.53
C ALA A 659 9.45 -0.81 12.00
N VAL A 660 10.10 -1.82 12.57
CA VAL A 660 10.03 -2.20 14.00
C VAL A 660 11.43 -2.39 14.56
N GLU A 661 11.56 -2.30 15.88
CA GLU A 661 12.77 -2.71 16.59
C GLU A 661 12.90 -4.23 16.60
N MET A 662 14.11 -4.73 16.39
CA MET A 662 14.41 -6.17 16.40
C MET A 662 15.65 -6.45 17.28
N PRO A 663 15.51 -6.39 18.60
CA PRO A 663 16.65 -6.52 19.52
C PRO A 663 17.34 -7.90 19.47
N TRP A 664 16.71 -8.87 18.88
CA TRP A 664 17.19 -10.24 18.68
C TRP A 664 17.92 -10.46 17.34
N ALA A 665 17.93 -9.47 16.43
CA ALA A 665 18.39 -9.63 15.05
C ALA A 665 19.85 -10.12 14.94
N ASP A 666 20.74 -9.68 15.83
CA ASP A 666 22.14 -10.11 15.83
C ASP A 666 22.28 -11.63 16.10
N ASN A 667 21.38 -12.20 16.90
CA ASN A 667 21.34 -13.62 17.25
C ASN A 667 20.60 -14.50 16.23
N ALA A 668 19.76 -13.91 15.38
CA ALA A 668 19.06 -14.62 14.33
C ALA A 668 20.01 -14.93 13.16
N LYS A 669 19.94 -16.15 12.62
CA LYS A 669 20.69 -16.52 11.42
C LYS A 669 19.93 -16.27 10.14
N ALA A 670 18.60 -16.31 10.18
CA ALA A 670 17.74 -16.05 9.03
C ALA A 670 16.61 -15.09 9.42
N VAL A 671 16.55 -13.96 8.73
CA VAL A 671 15.52 -12.93 8.90
C VAL A 671 14.98 -12.56 7.53
N VAL A 672 13.66 -12.60 7.38
CA VAL A 672 12.94 -12.28 6.14
C VAL A 672 11.91 -11.20 6.42
N TRP A 673 11.68 -10.30 5.47
CA TRP A 673 10.61 -9.32 5.51
C TRP A 673 9.67 -9.54 4.34
N GLY A 674 8.42 -9.92 4.61
CA GLY A 674 7.43 -10.31 3.60
C GLY A 674 6.37 -9.26 3.28
N TRP A 675 6.34 -8.13 4.02
CA TRP A 675 5.29 -7.11 3.92
C TRP A 675 3.90 -7.72 4.17
N TYR A 676 2.82 -7.03 3.77
CA TYR A 676 1.50 -7.63 3.57
C TYR A 676 1.44 -8.19 2.15
N GLY A 677 1.53 -9.49 1.98
CA GLY A 677 1.76 -10.11 0.67
C GLY A 677 0.50 -10.31 -0.20
N GLY A 678 -0.64 -9.70 0.14
CA GLY A 678 -1.87 -9.87 -0.61
C GLY A 678 -2.50 -11.26 -0.47
N MET A 679 -3.46 -11.58 -1.35
CA MET A 679 -4.24 -12.83 -1.24
C MET A 679 -3.42 -14.11 -1.43
N GLU A 680 -2.30 -14.04 -2.13
CA GLU A 680 -1.40 -15.16 -2.43
C GLU A 680 -0.15 -15.20 -1.54
N ALA A 681 -0.11 -14.40 -0.47
CA ALA A 681 1.03 -14.25 0.43
C ALA A 681 1.63 -15.59 0.87
N GLY A 682 0.81 -16.49 1.38
CA GLY A 682 1.28 -17.78 1.90
C GLY A 682 1.95 -18.65 0.86
N ASN A 683 1.48 -18.63 -0.38
CA ASN A 683 2.11 -19.34 -1.49
C ASN A 683 3.48 -18.74 -1.84
N ALA A 684 3.57 -17.41 -1.94
CA ALA A 684 4.81 -16.70 -2.22
C ALA A 684 5.87 -16.91 -1.13
N TYR A 685 5.46 -16.84 0.14
CA TYR A 685 6.34 -17.05 1.29
C TYR A 685 6.86 -18.48 1.34
N ALA A 686 5.98 -19.47 1.12
CA ALA A 686 6.40 -20.88 1.09
C ALA A 686 7.36 -21.16 -0.08
N ASP A 687 7.14 -20.58 -1.26
CA ASP A 687 8.04 -20.73 -2.40
C ASP A 687 9.44 -20.16 -2.10
N MET A 688 9.52 -18.99 -1.46
CA MET A 688 10.79 -18.41 -1.05
C MET A 688 11.46 -19.27 0.02
N LEU A 689 10.76 -19.64 1.08
CA LEU A 689 11.33 -20.43 2.18
C LEU A 689 11.89 -21.78 1.71
N LEU A 690 11.28 -22.40 0.70
CA LEU A 690 11.66 -23.70 0.16
C LEU A 690 12.59 -23.62 -1.07
N GLY A 691 12.99 -22.42 -1.48
CA GLY A 691 13.91 -22.21 -2.61
C GLY A 691 13.29 -22.37 -4.01
N ASN A 692 11.96 -22.46 -4.12
CA ASN A 692 11.25 -22.43 -5.40
C ASN A 692 11.29 -21.04 -6.04
N GLN A 693 11.43 -20.01 -5.21
CA GLN A 693 11.62 -18.61 -5.59
C GLN A 693 12.89 -18.09 -4.92
N ASN A 694 13.81 -17.54 -5.71
CA ASN A 694 14.98 -16.85 -5.20
C ASN A 694 14.59 -15.41 -4.80
N PRO A 695 14.77 -14.98 -3.53
CA PRO A 695 14.44 -13.62 -3.10
C PRO A 695 15.26 -12.59 -3.86
N SER A 696 14.64 -11.49 -4.24
CA SER A 696 15.27 -10.41 -5.00
C SER A 696 14.81 -9.02 -4.55
N GLY A 697 13.92 -8.95 -3.57
CA GLY A 697 13.46 -7.68 -3.01
C GLY A 697 14.56 -6.95 -2.25
N LYS A 698 14.47 -5.62 -2.20
CA LYS A 698 15.35 -4.71 -1.46
C LYS A 698 14.52 -3.78 -0.58
N MET A 699 15.02 -3.40 0.57
CA MET A 699 14.32 -2.51 1.49
C MET A 699 14.07 -1.13 0.87
N PRO A 700 12.83 -0.68 0.72
CA PRO A 700 12.50 0.67 0.25
C PRO A 700 12.51 1.70 1.39
N ILE A 701 12.81 1.25 2.61
CA ILE A 701 12.94 2.06 3.83
C ILE A 701 14.16 1.60 4.62
N THR A 702 14.75 2.53 5.35
CA THR A 702 15.76 2.22 6.37
C THR A 702 15.08 1.58 7.58
N LEU A 703 15.62 0.48 8.11
CA LEU A 703 15.18 -0.09 9.38
C LEU A 703 16.11 0.43 10.50
N PRO A 704 15.65 1.34 11.36
CA PRO A 704 16.44 1.85 12.48
C PRO A 704 16.60 0.80 13.58
N LYS A 705 17.63 0.94 14.42
CA LYS A 705 17.79 0.12 15.63
C LYS A 705 16.84 0.57 16.73
N LYS A 706 16.58 1.88 16.79
CA LYS A 706 15.73 2.52 17.80
C LYS A 706 14.92 3.65 17.18
N LEU A 707 13.77 3.89 17.73
CA LEU A 707 12.91 5.01 17.32
C LEU A 707 13.65 6.37 17.41
N THR A 708 14.47 6.56 18.44
CA THR A 708 15.28 7.80 18.66
C THR A 708 16.34 8.05 17.60
N ASP A 709 16.67 7.07 16.77
CA ASP A 709 17.63 7.23 15.68
C ASP A 709 17.02 7.96 14.47
N THR A 710 15.69 8.13 14.45
CA THR A 710 14.95 8.75 13.34
C THR A 710 14.89 10.27 13.45
N ALA A 711 14.99 10.98 12.33
CA ALA A 711 15.05 12.43 12.31
C ALA A 711 13.89 13.13 13.03
N PRO A 712 12.59 12.78 12.80
CA PRO A 712 11.49 13.48 13.43
C PRO A 712 11.49 13.39 14.95
N ILE A 713 11.98 12.27 15.50
CA ILE A 713 12.06 12.07 16.95
C ILE A 713 13.32 12.73 17.52
N ALA A 714 14.47 12.53 16.89
CA ALA A 714 15.74 13.14 17.32
C ALA A 714 15.69 14.68 17.34
N LEU A 715 14.95 15.28 16.42
CA LEU A 715 14.75 16.73 16.28
C LEU A 715 13.51 17.25 16.99
N ASN A 716 12.73 16.38 17.67
CA ASN A 716 11.47 16.72 18.32
C ASN A 716 10.46 17.38 17.37
N ASP A 717 10.37 16.90 16.13
CA ASP A 717 9.52 17.42 15.05
C ASP A 717 8.34 16.47 14.71
N TYR A 718 7.91 15.67 15.67
CA TYR A 718 6.69 14.86 15.61
C TYR A 718 5.73 15.30 16.72
N ASN A 719 4.71 16.07 16.33
CA ASN A 719 3.72 16.59 17.27
C ASN A 719 2.36 16.84 16.59
N ALA A 720 1.34 17.19 17.38
CA ALA A 720 -0.05 17.33 16.93
C ALA A 720 -0.37 18.70 16.30
N THR A 721 0.51 19.68 16.37
CA THR A 721 0.20 21.07 15.96
C THR A 721 1.00 21.54 14.76
N GLU A 722 2.30 21.32 14.78
CA GLU A 722 3.19 21.84 13.76
C GLU A 722 4.36 20.89 13.51
N SER A 723 4.70 20.66 12.26
CA SER A 723 5.91 19.97 11.83
C SER A 723 6.67 20.84 10.85
N VAL A 724 7.91 21.19 11.18
CA VAL A 724 8.73 22.13 10.39
C VAL A 724 9.70 21.41 9.45
N TYR A 725 9.78 20.08 9.53
CA TYR A 725 10.67 19.26 8.69
C TYR A 725 12.13 19.67 8.86
N SER A 726 12.55 19.75 10.13
CA SER A 726 13.85 20.25 10.55
C SER A 726 15.05 19.49 9.98
N GLU A 727 14.85 18.25 9.56
CA GLU A 727 15.84 17.45 8.86
C GLU A 727 16.12 17.95 7.44
N GLY A 728 15.26 18.80 6.87
CA GLY A 728 15.40 19.29 5.52
C GLY A 728 15.40 18.17 4.47
N VAL A 729 16.37 18.17 3.58
CA VAL A 729 16.52 17.14 2.53
C VAL A 729 17.04 15.79 3.04
N PHE A 730 17.35 15.70 4.34
CA PHE A 730 17.96 14.52 4.95
C PHE A 730 16.93 13.55 5.55
N ILE A 731 15.99 13.09 4.74
CA ILE A 731 15.01 12.07 5.13
C ILE A 731 15.61 10.66 4.99
N GLY A 732 15.12 9.71 5.79
CA GLY A 732 15.43 8.27 5.67
C GLY A 732 16.94 8.02 5.71
N TYR A 733 17.48 7.19 4.80
CA TYR A 733 18.91 6.84 4.74
C TYR A 733 19.83 8.06 4.69
N ARG A 734 19.38 9.18 4.12
CA ARG A 734 20.16 10.43 4.02
C ARG A 734 20.45 11.02 5.40
N TRP A 735 19.50 10.90 6.33
CA TRP A 735 19.69 11.28 7.74
C TRP A 735 20.68 10.36 8.45
N PHE A 736 20.53 9.04 8.30
CA PHE A 736 21.43 8.07 8.91
C PHE A 736 22.89 8.26 8.45
N GLU A 737 23.10 8.51 7.16
CA GLU A 737 24.40 8.83 6.59
C GLU A 737 24.96 10.16 7.14
N GLN A 738 24.15 11.23 7.17
CA GLN A 738 24.56 12.54 7.66
C GLN A 738 24.96 12.51 9.13
N GLN A 739 24.21 11.79 9.95
CA GLN A 739 24.46 11.67 11.39
C GLN A 739 25.46 10.55 11.73
N ASN A 740 25.95 9.83 10.73
CA ASN A 740 26.83 8.66 10.93
C ASN A 740 26.22 7.62 11.89
N ILE A 741 24.90 7.39 11.78
CA ILE A 741 24.14 6.39 12.54
C ILE A 741 24.07 5.10 11.72
N ALA A 742 24.56 4.00 12.26
CA ALA A 742 24.42 2.69 11.63
C ALA A 742 22.99 2.14 11.84
N PRO A 743 22.17 2.00 10.79
CA PRO A 743 20.84 1.38 10.92
C PRO A 743 20.92 -0.11 11.25
N LEU A 744 19.81 -0.74 11.55
CA LEU A 744 19.73 -2.20 11.67
C LEU A 744 19.87 -2.85 10.29
N PHE A 745 19.09 -2.38 9.31
CA PHE A 745 19.23 -2.71 7.90
C PHE A 745 19.10 -1.44 7.07
N ALA A 746 20.01 -1.27 6.11
CA ALA A 746 20.10 -0.06 5.32
C ALA A 746 19.03 -0.02 4.21
N PHE A 747 18.67 1.16 3.73
CA PHE A 747 17.92 1.36 2.50
C PHE A 747 18.61 0.63 1.32
N GLY A 748 17.81 -0.02 0.49
CA GLY A 748 18.28 -0.82 -0.63
C GLY A 748 18.85 -2.20 -0.25
N HIS A 749 18.96 -2.54 1.05
CA HIS A 749 19.46 -3.83 1.50
C HIS A 749 18.48 -4.97 1.21
N GLY A 750 19.03 -6.08 0.75
CA GLY A 750 18.33 -7.35 0.54
C GLY A 750 19.29 -8.36 -0.07
N LEU A 751 19.26 -9.58 0.44
CA LEU A 751 20.09 -10.70 0.01
C LEU A 751 19.37 -11.56 -1.01
N SER A 752 20.14 -12.41 -1.69
CA SER A 752 19.67 -13.44 -2.62
C SER A 752 20.29 -14.78 -2.25
N TYR A 753 19.72 -15.88 -2.72
CA TYR A 753 20.40 -17.18 -2.69
C TYR A 753 21.56 -17.23 -3.68
N SER A 754 21.57 -16.30 -4.65
CA SER A 754 22.68 -16.08 -5.60
C SER A 754 23.67 -15.04 -5.06
N GLN A 755 24.85 -15.01 -5.67
CA GLN A 755 25.93 -14.05 -5.39
C GLN A 755 26.28 -13.31 -6.68
N PHE A 756 26.52 -12.01 -6.58
CA PHE A 756 26.76 -11.15 -7.72
C PHE A 756 28.02 -10.32 -7.54
N ASP A 757 28.86 -10.30 -8.57
CA ASP A 757 30.05 -9.46 -8.67
C ASP A 757 29.81 -8.31 -9.64
N TYR A 758 30.34 -7.14 -9.32
CA TYR A 758 30.23 -5.92 -10.09
C TYR A 758 31.58 -5.53 -10.66
N SER A 759 31.63 -5.16 -11.92
CA SER A 759 32.88 -4.80 -12.60
C SER A 759 32.63 -3.76 -13.71
N ASN A 760 33.71 -3.23 -14.24
CA ASN A 760 33.72 -2.43 -15.47
C ASN A 760 32.78 -1.21 -15.46
N ILE A 761 32.81 -0.36 -14.42
CA ILE A 761 32.07 0.90 -14.44
C ILE A 761 32.61 1.83 -15.53
N ARG A 762 31.75 2.25 -16.46
CA ARG A 762 32.07 3.11 -17.61
C ARG A 762 31.14 4.33 -17.63
N LEU A 763 31.64 5.45 -18.09
CA LEU A 763 30.87 6.68 -18.38
C LEU A 763 31.00 6.98 -19.86
N SER A 764 29.91 7.42 -20.55
CA SER A 764 29.90 7.72 -21.97
C SER A 764 30.77 8.94 -22.33
N SER A 765 30.88 9.92 -21.42
CA SER A 765 31.84 11.05 -21.47
C SER A 765 32.29 11.39 -20.06
N ALA A 766 33.46 12.00 -19.95
CA ALA A 766 33.96 12.52 -18.68
C ALA A 766 33.53 13.98 -18.42
N ASP A 767 33.03 14.66 -19.45
CA ASP A 767 32.62 16.06 -19.38
C ASP A 767 31.23 16.23 -20.00
N ILE A 768 30.31 16.86 -19.24
CA ILE A 768 29.04 17.35 -19.76
C ILE A 768 29.17 18.87 -19.94
N ALA A 769 29.01 19.33 -21.17
CA ALA A 769 28.90 20.76 -21.47
C ALA A 769 27.42 21.08 -21.72
N ASN A 770 26.90 22.08 -21.01
CA ASN A 770 25.50 22.49 -21.09
C ASN A 770 25.19 23.16 -22.43
N ASN A 771 24.25 22.62 -23.23
CA ASN A 771 23.60 23.34 -24.30
C ASN A 771 22.16 23.64 -23.89
N ASP A 772 21.87 24.89 -23.72
CA ASP A 772 20.58 25.59 -23.61
C ASP A 772 19.34 24.74 -23.27
N MET A 773 18.98 24.64 -22.01
CA MET A 773 17.70 24.02 -21.57
C MET A 773 16.70 25.12 -21.22
N THR A 774 15.65 25.26 -22.00
CA THR A 774 14.41 25.92 -21.59
C THR A 774 13.65 24.96 -20.64
N ASN A 775 12.87 25.50 -19.72
CA ASN A 775 12.22 24.80 -18.59
C ASN A 775 11.37 23.56 -18.92
N ASP A 776 11.20 23.17 -20.17
CA ASP A 776 10.24 22.15 -20.61
C ASP A 776 10.83 20.93 -21.33
N ASP A 777 12.14 20.90 -21.64
CA ASP A 777 12.72 19.80 -22.40
C ASP A 777 13.54 18.82 -21.54
N ILE A 778 12.89 17.71 -21.15
CA ILE A 778 13.54 16.46 -20.69
C ILE A 778 14.40 15.84 -21.82
N ALA A 779 14.39 16.39 -23.02
CA ALA A 779 15.04 15.91 -24.24
C ALA A 779 16.31 16.70 -24.64
N GLY A 780 16.99 17.36 -23.72
CA GLY A 780 18.29 17.99 -24.00
C GLY A 780 19.41 16.97 -24.19
N ASN A 781 20.22 17.13 -25.23
CA ASN A 781 21.20 16.15 -25.74
C ASN A 781 22.42 15.88 -24.85
N ASP A 782 22.52 16.39 -23.63
CA ASP A 782 23.69 16.26 -22.76
C ASP A 782 23.39 15.35 -21.56
N THR A 783 23.46 14.04 -21.81
CA THR A 783 23.31 13.01 -20.80
C THR A 783 24.59 12.22 -20.58
N ILE A 784 24.84 11.79 -19.34
CA ILE A 784 25.86 10.78 -19.07
C ILE A 784 25.18 9.41 -18.98
N THR A 785 25.64 8.48 -19.81
CA THR A 785 25.31 7.06 -19.64
C THR A 785 26.36 6.42 -18.75
N VAL A 786 25.92 5.83 -17.65
CA VAL A 786 26.70 5.03 -16.71
C VAL A 786 26.39 3.57 -16.99
N THR A 787 27.40 2.75 -17.27
CA THR A 787 27.23 1.30 -17.43
C THR A 787 28.10 0.54 -16.45
N VAL A 788 27.60 -0.62 -15.99
CA VAL A 788 28.32 -1.54 -15.09
C VAL A 788 27.96 -2.97 -15.45
N ASP A 789 28.97 -3.85 -15.46
CA ASP A 789 28.76 -5.27 -15.71
C ASP A 789 28.52 -6.00 -14.38
N VAL A 790 27.46 -6.83 -14.31
CA VAL A 790 27.10 -7.64 -13.16
C VAL A 790 27.10 -9.10 -13.53
N THR A 791 27.81 -9.91 -12.77
CA THR A 791 27.96 -11.36 -13.01
C THR A 791 27.34 -12.15 -11.85
N ASN A 792 26.45 -13.09 -12.15
CA ASN A 792 26.03 -14.10 -11.20
C ASN A 792 27.13 -15.16 -11.00
N THR A 793 27.83 -15.09 -9.89
CA THR A 793 28.95 -16.01 -9.58
C THR A 793 28.50 -17.31 -8.91
N SER A 794 27.21 -17.46 -8.66
CA SER A 794 26.64 -18.64 -8.01
C SER A 794 26.16 -19.70 -9.03
N LYS A 795 25.69 -20.84 -8.50
CA LYS A 795 25.13 -21.94 -9.30
C LYS A 795 23.58 -21.87 -9.41
N VAL A 796 22.99 -20.82 -8.92
CA VAL A 796 21.53 -20.62 -8.86
C VAL A 796 21.20 -19.36 -9.65
N ASP A 797 20.20 -19.43 -10.51
CA ASP A 797 19.64 -18.26 -11.20
C ASP A 797 19.08 -17.27 -10.21
N GLY A 798 19.22 -15.97 -10.44
CA GLY A 798 18.71 -14.96 -9.53
C GLY A 798 18.64 -13.57 -10.15
N ALA A 799 18.01 -12.66 -9.42
CA ALA A 799 17.96 -11.26 -9.80
C ALA A 799 18.76 -10.41 -8.81
N GLU A 800 19.40 -9.39 -9.35
CA GLU A 800 20.09 -8.35 -8.58
C GLU A 800 19.56 -6.97 -8.94
N VAL A 801 19.37 -6.14 -7.95
CA VAL A 801 19.01 -4.72 -8.13
C VAL A 801 20.29 -3.89 -8.03
N VAL A 802 20.73 -3.41 -9.16
CA VAL A 802 21.88 -2.51 -9.28
C VAL A 802 21.41 -1.10 -8.95
N GLN A 803 22.02 -0.44 -7.96
CA GLN A 803 21.62 0.87 -7.49
C GLN A 803 22.72 1.89 -7.81
N LEU A 804 22.32 3.01 -8.42
CA LEU A 804 23.20 4.15 -8.70
C LEU A 804 22.89 5.28 -7.74
N TYR A 805 23.90 5.69 -7.00
CA TYR A 805 23.88 6.88 -6.14
C TYR A 805 24.81 7.95 -6.70
N LEU A 806 24.41 9.21 -6.50
CA LEU A 806 25.18 10.37 -6.91
C LEU A 806 25.62 11.18 -5.69
N HIS A 807 26.84 11.69 -5.72
CA HIS A 807 27.41 12.60 -4.75
C HIS A 807 27.97 13.85 -5.44
N ASP A 808 27.53 15.02 -5.02
CA ASP A 808 28.17 16.29 -5.34
C ASP A 808 29.36 16.48 -4.36
N VAL A 809 30.57 16.42 -4.86
CA VAL A 809 31.79 16.40 -4.04
C VAL A 809 31.98 17.72 -3.28
N LYS A 810 31.48 18.83 -3.83
CA LYS A 810 31.64 20.18 -3.25
C LYS A 810 30.44 21.07 -3.58
N ALA A 811 29.30 20.76 -3.00
CA ALA A 811 28.09 21.57 -3.16
C ALA A 811 28.18 22.90 -2.39
N SER A 812 27.54 23.94 -2.93
CA SER A 812 27.40 25.25 -2.25
C SER A 812 26.40 25.23 -1.11
N VAL A 813 25.51 24.21 -1.10
CA VAL A 813 24.47 24.00 -0.08
C VAL A 813 24.62 22.60 0.52
N PRO A 814 24.10 22.34 1.74
CA PRO A 814 24.11 21.00 2.31
C PRO A 814 23.36 20.01 1.38
N ARG A 815 24.05 18.96 0.94
CA ARG A 815 23.48 17.86 0.12
C ARG A 815 23.78 16.49 0.76
N PRO A 816 22.91 15.48 0.55
CA PRO A 816 23.20 14.11 0.99
C PRO A 816 24.48 13.58 0.35
N ALA A 817 25.24 12.81 1.13
CA ALA A 817 26.45 12.14 0.62
C ALA A 817 26.14 11.09 -0.46
N LYS A 818 24.92 10.58 -0.48
CA LYS A 818 24.40 9.64 -1.47
C LYS A 818 22.96 9.98 -1.78
N GLU A 819 22.65 10.20 -3.05
CA GLU A 819 21.29 10.39 -3.57
C GLU A 819 21.01 9.32 -4.60
N LEU A 820 19.98 8.50 -4.41
CA LEU A 820 19.56 7.53 -5.42
C LEU A 820 19.15 8.27 -6.71
N LYS A 821 19.74 7.90 -7.84
CA LYS A 821 19.48 8.48 -9.17
C LYS A 821 19.31 7.42 -10.27
N GLY A 822 19.35 6.13 -9.91
CA GLY A 822 19.09 5.04 -10.84
C GLY A 822 19.04 3.69 -10.15
N PHE A 823 18.22 2.81 -10.69
CA PHE A 823 18.23 1.38 -10.35
C PHE A 823 17.84 0.55 -11.57
N ASP A 824 18.34 -0.68 -11.61
CA ASP A 824 18.03 -1.65 -12.67
C ASP A 824 18.01 -3.05 -12.07
N LYS A 825 16.95 -3.80 -12.31
CA LYS A 825 16.79 -5.18 -11.82
C LYS A 825 17.14 -6.17 -12.92
N LEU A 826 18.32 -6.78 -12.78
CA LEU A 826 18.86 -7.73 -13.74
C LEU A 826 18.57 -9.18 -13.33
N TRP A 827 17.87 -9.92 -14.16
CA TRP A 827 17.73 -11.37 -14.04
C TRP A 827 18.91 -12.06 -14.73
N LEU A 828 19.69 -12.85 -13.97
CA LEU A 828 20.92 -13.50 -14.43
C LEU A 828 20.85 -15.00 -14.15
N LYS A 829 21.13 -15.77 -15.18
CA LYS A 829 21.41 -17.20 -15.02
C LYS A 829 22.70 -17.42 -14.24
N ALA A 830 22.89 -18.63 -13.72
CA ALA A 830 24.13 -19.03 -13.09
C ALA A 830 25.32 -18.84 -14.07
N GLY A 831 26.32 -18.06 -13.67
CA GLY A 831 27.48 -17.70 -14.50
C GLY A 831 27.26 -16.63 -15.56
N GLU A 832 26.03 -16.07 -15.69
CA GLU A 832 25.73 -15.04 -16.68
C GLU A 832 26.23 -13.67 -16.22
N THR A 833 26.69 -12.87 -17.19
CA THR A 833 27.00 -11.44 -17.02
C THR A 833 26.04 -10.60 -17.84
N LYS A 834 25.46 -9.57 -17.24
CA LYS A 834 24.67 -8.53 -17.93
C LYS A 834 25.17 -7.15 -17.56
N THR A 835 24.90 -6.18 -18.42
CA THR A 835 25.25 -4.78 -18.22
C THR A 835 24.02 -4.01 -17.80
N ALA A 836 24.06 -3.38 -16.59
CA ALA A 836 23.11 -2.34 -16.21
C ALA A 836 23.50 -1.02 -16.87
N SER A 837 22.51 -0.21 -17.26
CA SER A 837 22.71 1.09 -17.91
C SER A 837 21.82 2.14 -17.33
N PHE A 838 22.40 3.27 -16.95
CA PHE A 838 21.72 4.41 -16.36
C PHE A 838 22.01 5.66 -17.16
N THR A 839 21.01 6.54 -17.28
CA THR A 839 21.16 7.84 -17.91
C THR A 839 21.00 8.92 -16.86
N LEU A 840 22.03 9.71 -16.65
CA LEU A 840 22.00 10.90 -15.80
C LEU A 840 21.78 12.15 -16.66
N THR A 841 20.84 12.97 -16.25
CA THR A 841 20.50 14.25 -16.86
C THR A 841 21.00 15.41 -15.99
N GLN A 842 20.95 16.63 -16.47
CA GLN A 842 21.26 17.82 -15.67
C GLN A 842 20.35 17.91 -14.42
N ARG A 843 19.08 17.48 -14.53
CA ARG A 843 18.14 17.46 -13.40
C ARG A 843 18.64 16.56 -12.26
N ASP A 844 19.27 15.42 -12.57
CA ASP A 844 19.80 14.50 -11.57
C ASP A 844 20.98 15.09 -10.78
N LEU A 845 21.71 16.04 -11.38
CA LEU A 845 22.81 16.78 -10.74
C LEU A 845 22.32 17.97 -9.91
N SER A 846 21.07 18.42 -10.11
CA SER A 846 20.55 19.69 -9.58
C SER A 846 20.03 19.56 -8.14
N PHE A 847 20.05 20.69 -7.45
CA PHE A 847 19.25 20.97 -6.26
C PHE A 847 18.31 22.18 -6.54
N TRP A 848 17.33 22.41 -5.68
CA TRP A 848 16.47 23.59 -5.81
C TRP A 848 17.14 24.82 -5.22
N ASP A 849 17.48 25.78 -6.06
CA ASP A 849 18.04 27.07 -5.62
C ASP A 849 16.90 28.05 -5.26
N VAL A 850 16.79 28.33 -3.97
CA VAL A 850 15.76 29.23 -3.42
C VAL A 850 15.95 30.71 -3.86
N ASN A 851 17.15 31.11 -4.30
CA ASN A 851 17.42 32.46 -4.73
C ASN A 851 16.89 32.74 -6.15
N THR A 852 16.98 31.74 -7.01
CA THR A 852 16.51 31.80 -8.40
C THR A 852 15.15 31.19 -8.61
N ASN A 853 14.60 30.49 -7.59
CA ASN A 853 13.39 29.67 -7.66
C ASN A 853 13.43 28.67 -8.83
N ASN A 854 14.56 28.02 -9.01
CA ASN A 854 14.75 27.07 -10.11
C ASN A 854 15.73 25.95 -9.72
N TRP A 855 15.76 24.89 -10.53
CA TRP A 855 16.73 23.81 -10.43
C TRP A 855 18.10 24.25 -10.91
N LEU A 856 19.13 24.04 -10.10
CA LEU A 856 20.50 24.45 -10.39
C LEU A 856 21.45 23.24 -10.26
N ALA A 857 22.12 22.89 -11.36
CA ALA A 857 23.31 22.04 -11.35
C ALA A 857 24.54 22.93 -11.32
N GLU A 858 25.35 22.85 -10.25
CA GLU A 858 26.57 23.66 -10.11
C GLU A 858 27.73 23.00 -10.86
N SER A 859 28.63 23.86 -11.41
CA SER A 859 29.88 23.34 -11.95
C SER A 859 30.75 22.74 -10.85
N GLY A 860 31.21 21.54 -11.04
CA GLY A 860 32.00 20.83 -10.05
C GLY A 860 32.23 19.38 -10.37
N GLN A 861 32.86 18.68 -9.44
CA GLN A 861 33.09 17.27 -9.52
C GLN A 861 31.96 16.49 -8.86
N PHE A 862 31.43 15.51 -9.58
CA PHE A 862 30.44 14.55 -9.10
C PHE A 862 31.04 13.15 -9.00
N GLU A 863 30.56 12.34 -8.06
CA GLU A 863 30.92 10.95 -7.92
C GLU A 863 29.69 10.04 -8.11
N VAL A 864 29.76 9.16 -9.09
CA VAL A 864 28.81 8.04 -9.26
C VAL A 864 29.27 6.89 -8.37
N MET A 865 28.32 6.35 -7.62
CA MET A 865 28.52 5.20 -6.76
C MET A 865 27.55 4.10 -7.14
N ILE A 866 28.06 2.93 -7.50
CA ILE A 866 27.24 1.76 -7.85
C ILE A 866 27.32 0.74 -6.71
N GLY A 867 26.17 0.25 -6.27
CA GLY A 867 26.12 -0.72 -5.18
C GLY A 867 24.88 -1.60 -5.20
N ALA A 868 24.85 -2.55 -4.27
CA ALA A 868 23.71 -3.43 -3.99
C ALA A 868 22.78 -2.84 -2.90
N SER A 869 23.23 -1.77 -2.21
CA SER A 869 22.47 -0.94 -1.28
C SER A 869 23.24 0.36 -0.99
N VAL A 870 22.61 1.29 -0.28
CA VAL A 870 23.30 2.53 0.15
C VAL A 870 24.53 2.25 1.04
N ALA A 871 24.51 1.13 1.78
CA ALA A 871 25.61 0.69 2.64
C ALA A 871 26.60 -0.27 1.94
N ASP A 872 26.27 -0.84 0.79
CA ASP A 872 27.10 -1.77 0.02
C ASP A 872 27.47 -1.17 -1.33
N ILE A 873 28.33 -0.14 -1.31
CA ILE A 873 28.87 0.50 -2.52
C ILE A 873 30.10 -0.27 -2.99
N ARG A 874 30.03 -0.78 -4.21
CA ARG A 874 31.06 -1.67 -4.80
C ARG A 874 31.96 -0.99 -5.80
N LEU A 875 31.45 0.00 -6.55
CA LEU A 875 32.22 0.72 -7.57
C LEU A 875 31.96 2.23 -7.45
N ARG A 876 32.99 3.00 -7.80
CA ARG A 876 32.93 4.48 -7.78
C ARG A 876 33.61 5.03 -9.01
N LYS A 877 33.08 6.11 -9.56
CA LYS A 877 33.72 6.84 -10.64
C LYS A 877 33.33 8.32 -10.60
N ARG A 878 34.33 9.20 -10.82
CA ARG A 878 34.12 10.65 -10.83
C ARG A 878 34.06 11.19 -12.24
N PHE A 879 33.36 12.29 -12.39
CA PHE A 879 33.30 13.11 -13.60
C PHE A 879 33.17 14.58 -13.24
N ASP A 880 33.53 15.47 -14.17
CA ASP A 880 33.41 16.91 -14.00
C ASP A 880 32.20 17.40 -14.82
N TYR A 881 31.38 18.24 -14.18
CA TYR A 881 30.28 18.94 -14.82
C TYR A 881 30.58 20.43 -14.91
N GLN A 882 30.29 21.03 -16.05
CA GLN A 882 30.46 22.47 -16.26
C GLN A 882 29.13 23.11 -16.67
N HIS A 883 28.60 23.93 -15.76
CA HIS A 883 27.46 24.77 -16.06
C HIS A 883 27.91 25.90 -16.97
N LYS A 884 27.38 25.96 -18.18
CA LYS A 884 27.57 27.13 -19.06
C LYS A 884 26.49 28.16 -18.72
N ALA A 885 26.88 29.28 -18.10
CA ALA A 885 25.97 30.40 -17.94
C ALA A 885 25.47 30.84 -19.32
N LYS A 886 24.19 31.14 -19.45
CA LYS A 886 23.64 31.78 -20.65
C LYS A 886 24.39 33.10 -20.84
N PRO A 887 24.88 33.43 -22.10
CA PRO A 887 25.49 34.70 -22.37
C PRO A 887 24.52 35.88 -22.17
#